data_7e1c1d0f93912af4ec0bfbeb50ae4bff
#
_entry.id   7e1c1d0f93912af4ec0bfbeb50ae4bff
#
_cell.length_a   1.000
_cell.length_b   1.000
_cell.length_c   1.000
_cell.angle_alpha   90.00
_cell.angle_beta   90.00
_cell.angle_gamma   90.00
#
_symmetry.space_group_name_H-M   'P 1'
#
loop_
_entity.id
_entity.type
_entity.pdbx_description
1 polymer ?
#
loop_
_entity_poly.entity_id
_entity_poly.type
_entity_poly.pdbx_seq_one_letter_code
_entity_poly.pdbx_strand_id
1 'polypeptide(L)'
;MMNKCFQLWRGGLLCTALVCGVLCGQSIAALAASEPAPLKVPNLKYEKYTLPNGLEVILREDHRLPLVAVDLWYHVGPVNEKAGRTGFAHLFEHMMFEGSEHVGEKAHFKYLEGAGATGINGTTNYDRTNYFETVPSNQLDLALWLESDRMGFLLETLDRTRLTNQRDVVRNELRQDEGQPYEVADEALGHLLFPKTHPYYANVIGSHADVEAARLLDVRDFFHHFYIPNNASIAIVGDFDPATIKDKVAKFFAPIPKGPEVEPVHVETPAITSERRETVTDTVQLPRLTVAWLTPEAFHPGDADADMFVSILGGGKISRLSQKLVYETQVAQSVNCNNQSLMVTSFAQCDITARPGVKLEDLEAAFDKEVEALRTSGPTQAELDRARNQELSGRIQGLQRLGGFGGVADMMDRYNQYVHDPGYLPKDLARYEALTPASIQGIGQSVFGKNQRVVIYCVSGKKVTEDVPRSPEDTDANVKVVPPYTPEFETAQNWRKDVPQAGPEPTLHLPAPRTFTIANGLKVYLIEEHALPVMSASLVTLAGGENNPTDKPGLAAFAARMLTEGTATRSSTQLANDIAQIGASLGSNASMDNASVSVRALSNNASGALELLSDVALHPAFKAEEVERIRKQRLVAILQEADQPIASALRVGQKAVYGDQPYGFSPVGTTESVKATTQADLSAFWAAHYTPKDAALIVAGDLSEEQAKHLAEQYFGSWSSGAAAATNPFPAAPASPERRVILVDKPGSPQTTLIGFGLGVPRNTPDYPAITEMNSILGGLFSSRINMNLREKNGFTYGAFSGFRFYRDGGPFFTGAQVRTDVTAAAARELFSELDRIHTDPATSAELKLAKDNALRSLPGDFETVGSETGLMADIFVYGLPNDYFQKLPAAFEAVTPEAVAKAAQDYIHPHNLVVVAVGDRAKIQPDLEKLNLGPIELRDESGDLVKK
;
A
#
# COMPACT_ATOMS: atom_id res chain seq x y z
N MET A 1 -52.69 22.60 47.60
CA MET A 1 -53.94 23.31 47.55
C MET A 1 -54.11 23.82 46.13
N MET A 2 -54.91 23.16 45.40
CA MET A 2 -56.20 23.60 44.83
C MET A 2 -56.02 24.81 43.94
N ASN A 3 -56.26 24.75 42.73
CA ASN A 3 -57.46 24.41 41.93
C ASN A 3 -57.85 25.58 41.04
N LYS A 4 -58.02 25.29 39.73
CA LYS A 4 -59.18 25.63 38.88
C LYS A 4 -59.39 27.11 38.57
N CYS A 5 -59.83 27.58 37.48
CA CYS A 5 -60.62 27.08 36.32
C CYS A 5 -60.94 28.25 35.38
N PHE A 6 -61.25 27.87 34.11
CA PHE A 6 -62.29 28.40 33.25
C PHE A 6 -62.19 29.79 32.59
N GLN A 7 -62.08 29.74 31.28
CA GLN A 7 -63.03 29.77 30.17
C GLN A 7 -63.56 31.17 29.70
N LEU A 8 -63.43 31.33 28.37
CA LEU A 8 -64.32 31.90 27.38
C LEU A 8 -64.65 33.41 27.43
N TRP A 9 -64.45 34.15 26.39
CA TRP A 9 -65.53 34.59 25.49
C TRP A 9 -65.04 35.31 24.20
N ARG A 10 -65.82 35.13 23.19
CA ARG A 10 -65.87 35.51 21.81
C ARG A 10 -66.03 37.02 21.57
N GLY A 11 -65.70 37.41 20.35
CA GLY A 11 -66.44 38.39 19.50
C GLY A 11 -65.72 39.68 19.28
N GLY A 12 -65.38 40.05 18.12
CA GLY A 12 -66.11 40.51 17.03
C GLY A 12 -65.53 41.76 16.37
N LEU A 13 -65.34 41.70 15.10
CA LEU A 13 -65.51 42.69 14.03
C LEU A 13 -64.60 43.92 13.83
N LEU A 14 -63.92 43.95 12.73
CA LEU A 14 -63.88 44.94 11.60
C LEU A 14 -63.21 46.31 11.86
N CYS A 15 -62.19 46.66 11.10
CA CYS A 15 -62.12 47.46 9.93
C CYS A 15 -60.74 48.09 9.70
N THR A 16 -60.22 47.80 8.51
CA THR A 16 -59.46 48.68 7.58
C THR A 16 -58.44 49.67 8.08
N ALA A 17 -57.18 49.52 7.64
CA ALA A 17 -56.47 50.47 6.80
C ALA A 17 -55.12 49.95 6.26
N LEU A 18 -54.95 50.10 4.95
CA LEU A 18 -53.70 49.89 4.19
C LEU A 18 -52.56 50.75 4.71
N VAL A 19 -51.33 50.15 4.84
CA VAL A 19 -50.08 50.83 4.46
C VAL A 19 -49.09 49.78 3.97
N CYS A 20 -48.58 49.92 2.76
CA CYS A 20 -47.54 49.13 2.11
C CYS A 20 -46.23 49.12 2.92
N GLY A 21 -45.74 47.97 3.18
CA GLY A 21 -44.34 47.71 3.62
C GLY A 21 -43.83 46.44 2.95
N VAL A 22 -43.10 46.60 1.86
CA VAL A 22 -42.38 45.51 1.18
C VAL A 22 -41.28 45.07 2.08
N LEU A 23 -41.44 43.93 2.75
CA LEU A 23 -40.37 43.19 3.40
C LEU A 23 -40.20 41.86 2.62
N CYS A 24 -39.10 41.80 1.86
CA CYS A 24 -38.59 40.56 1.28
C CYS A 24 -38.29 39.57 2.39
N GLY A 25 -39.24 38.69 2.64
CA GLY A 25 -39.00 37.47 3.38
C GLY A 25 -38.28 36.47 2.45
N GLN A 26 -36.99 36.35 2.53
CA GLN A 26 -36.27 35.18 1.97
C GLN A 26 -36.70 33.99 2.80
N SER A 27 -37.56 33.16 2.22
CA SER A 27 -37.77 31.79 2.71
C SER A 27 -36.46 31.04 2.50
N ILE A 28 -35.70 30.82 3.54
CA ILE A 28 -34.69 29.78 3.58
C ILE A 28 -35.47 28.45 3.52
N ALA A 29 -35.67 27.96 2.32
CA ALA A 29 -36.07 26.58 2.13
C ALA A 29 -34.82 25.77 2.59
N ALA A 30 -34.87 25.18 3.80
CA ALA A 30 -34.02 24.10 4.15
C ALA A 30 -34.25 23.04 3.08
N LEU A 31 -33.29 22.87 2.17
CA LEU A 31 -33.24 21.68 1.33
C LEU A 31 -33.10 20.51 2.31
N ALA A 32 -34.21 19.80 2.51
CA ALA A 32 -34.17 18.48 3.09
C ALA A 32 -33.19 17.69 2.19
N ALA A 33 -32.04 17.33 2.72
CA ALA A 33 -31.17 16.38 2.06
C ALA A 33 -32.05 15.15 1.78
N SER A 34 -32.25 14.84 0.50
CA SER A 34 -32.92 13.59 0.11
C SER A 34 -32.11 12.46 0.74
N GLU A 35 -32.77 11.57 1.46
CA GLU A 35 -32.10 10.37 1.94
C GLU A 35 -31.35 9.75 0.76
N PRO A 36 -30.06 9.39 0.93
CA PRO A 36 -29.29 8.77 -0.13
C PRO A 36 -30.03 7.51 -0.60
N ALA A 37 -30.07 7.28 -1.91
CA ALA A 37 -30.67 6.07 -2.46
C ALA A 37 -30.05 4.83 -1.78
N PRO A 38 -30.84 3.79 -1.50
CA PRO A 38 -30.32 2.60 -0.85
C PRO A 38 -29.14 2.03 -1.63
N LEU A 39 -28.13 1.59 -0.91
CA LEU A 39 -26.90 1.02 -1.46
C LEU A 39 -27.25 -0.19 -2.33
N LYS A 40 -26.93 -0.12 -3.62
CA LYS A 40 -27.10 -1.24 -4.54
C LYS A 40 -25.84 -2.09 -4.50
N VAL A 41 -25.82 -3.13 -3.66
CA VAL A 41 -24.72 -4.09 -3.59
C VAL A 41 -24.58 -4.78 -4.96
N PRO A 42 -23.39 -4.74 -5.59
CA PRO A 42 -23.15 -5.45 -6.84
C PRO A 42 -23.33 -6.96 -6.64
N ASN A 43 -24.09 -7.61 -7.53
CA ASN A 43 -24.19 -9.08 -7.52
C ASN A 43 -23.01 -9.67 -8.28
N LEU A 44 -22.09 -10.28 -7.55
CA LEU A 44 -20.94 -10.97 -8.12
C LEU A 44 -21.36 -12.36 -8.59
N LYS A 45 -21.80 -12.46 -9.86
CA LYS A 45 -22.07 -13.77 -10.46
C LYS A 45 -20.77 -14.54 -10.57
N TYR A 46 -20.79 -15.82 -10.19
CA TYR A 46 -19.64 -16.72 -10.27
C TYR A 46 -20.11 -18.14 -10.56
N GLU A 47 -19.20 -18.99 -10.98
CA GLU A 47 -19.34 -20.43 -11.04
C GLU A 47 -18.29 -21.08 -10.18
N LYS A 48 -18.65 -22.08 -9.35
CA LYS A 48 -17.73 -22.92 -8.58
C LYS A 48 -17.92 -24.39 -8.98
N TYR A 49 -16.82 -25.10 -9.21
CA TYR A 49 -16.80 -26.54 -9.40
C TYR A 49 -15.49 -27.13 -8.89
N THR A 50 -15.43 -28.46 -8.78
CA THR A 50 -14.24 -29.17 -8.31
C THR A 50 -13.72 -30.11 -9.39
N LEU A 51 -12.42 -30.09 -9.65
CA LEU A 51 -11.78 -31.03 -10.57
C LEU A 51 -11.70 -32.44 -9.94
N PRO A 52 -11.52 -33.52 -10.77
CA PRO A 52 -11.42 -34.88 -10.25
C PRO A 52 -10.30 -35.11 -9.22
N ASN A 53 -9.24 -34.29 -9.27
CA ASN A 53 -8.13 -34.33 -8.30
C ASN A 53 -8.39 -33.52 -7.02
N GLY A 54 -9.55 -32.88 -6.90
CA GLY A 54 -9.94 -32.15 -5.70
C GLY A 54 -9.70 -30.65 -5.73
N LEU A 55 -9.05 -30.09 -6.77
CA LEU A 55 -8.85 -28.64 -6.89
C LEU A 55 -10.22 -27.94 -7.05
N GLU A 56 -10.49 -26.99 -6.19
CA GLU A 56 -11.67 -26.12 -6.28
C GLU A 56 -11.40 -24.98 -7.25
N VAL A 57 -12.32 -24.75 -8.20
CA VAL A 57 -12.20 -23.73 -9.24
C VAL A 57 -13.35 -22.74 -9.13
N ILE A 58 -13.00 -21.46 -9.10
CA ILE A 58 -13.94 -20.34 -8.98
C ILE A 58 -13.75 -19.46 -10.22
N LEU A 59 -14.81 -19.28 -10.99
CA LEU A 59 -14.79 -18.50 -12.24
C LEU A 59 -15.74 -17.31 -12.14
N ARG A 60 -15.24 -16.11 -12.50
CA ARG A 60 -16.06 -14.91 -12.60
C ARG A 60 -15.69 -14.08 -13.82
N GLU A 61 -16.63 -13.90 -14.75
CA GLU A 61 -16.46 -13.04 -15.91
C GLU A 61 -16.52 -11.56 -15.53
N ASP A 62 -15.57 -10.79 -16.06
CA ASP A 62 -15.53 -9.32 -15.95
C ASP A 62 -14.81 -8.74 -17.18
N HIS A 63 -15.56 -8.10 -18.08
CA HIS A 63 -15.06 -7.61 -19.37
C HIS A 63 -14.81 -6.10 -19.39
N ARG A 64 -14.64 -5.46 -18.21
CA ARG A 64 -14.32 -4.01 -18.12
C ARG A 64 -12.99 -3.67 -18.78
N LEU A 65 -12.02 -4.53 -18.61
CA LEU A 65 -10.69 -4.43 -19.19
C LEU A 65 -10.28 -5.78 -19.79
N PRO A 66 -9.41 -5.81 -20.81
CA PRO A 66 -8.90 -7.07 -21.38
C PRO A 66 -7.85 -7.72 -20.45
N LEU A 67 -8.19 -7.93 -19.18
CA LEU A 67 -7.34 -8.48 -18.12
C LEU A 67 -8.00 -9.68 -17.46
N VAL A 68 -7.17 -10.60 -16.98
CA VAL A 68 -7.61 -11.74 -16.16
C VAL A 68 -6.68 -11.85 -14.95
N ALA A 69 -7.28 -11.85 -13.76
CA ALA A 69 -6.59 -12.22 -12.53
C ALA A 69 -6.66 -13.72 -12.32
N VAL A 70 -5.56 -14.31 -11.96
CA VAL A 70 -5.43 -15.70 -11.50
C VAL A 70 -4.89 -15.63 -10.07
N ASP A 71 -5.59 -16.25 -9.12
CA ASP A 71 -5.17 -16.35 -7.73
C ASP A 71 -5.29 -17.80 -7.28
N LEU A 72 -4.16 -18.41 -6.94
CA LEU A 72 -4.09 -19.79 -6.49
C LEU A 72 -3.79 -19.83 -4.99
N TRP A 73 -4.76 -20.26 -4.19
CA TRP A 73 -4.66 -20.39 -2.75
C TRP A 73 -4.36 -21.84 -2.34
N TYR A 74 -3.27 -22.03 -1.63
CA TYR A 74 -3.00 -23.24 -0.86
C TYR A 74 -3.47 -22.99 0.57
N HIS A 75 -4.33 -23.89 1.09
CA HIS A 75 -4.88 -23.81 2.43
C HIS A 75 -3.84 -24.27 3.47
N VAL A 76 -2.69 -23.58 3.48
CA VAL A 76 -1.54 -23.86 4.34
C VAL A 76 -0.82 -22.58 4.71
N GLY A 77 -0.54 -22.43 6.00
CA GLY A 77 0.20 -21.31 6.58
C GLY A 77 0.87 -21.76 7.87
N PRO A 78 1.38 -20.82 8.68
CA PRO A 78 1.86 -21.11 10.04
C PRO A 78 0.94 -21.97 10.88
N VAL A 79 -0.38 -21.91 10.68
CA VAL A 79 -1.37 -22.77 11.34
C VAL A 79 -1.07 -24.27 11.19
N ASN A 80 -0.36 -24.68 10.13
CA ASN A 80 0.02 -26.05 9.82
C ASN A 80 1.46 -26.40 10.23
N GLU A 81 2.22 -25.44 10.74
CA GLU A 81 3.63 -25.62 11.07
C GLU A 81 3.81 -26.33 12.42
N LYS A 82 4.96 -26.94 12.60
CA LYS A 82 5.35 -27.61 13.84
C LYS A 82 6.36 -26.78 14.62
N ALA A 83 6.34 -26.88 15.92
CA ALA A 83 7.36 -26.26 16.77
C ALA A 83 8.79 -26.65 16.33
N GLY A 84 9.69 -25.66 16.19
CA GLY A 84 11.03 -25.84 15.65
C GLY A 84 11.10 -25.92 14.13
N ARG A 85 10.01 -25.55 13.45
CA ARG A 85 9.87 -25.46 11.99
C ARG A 85 9.02 -24.28 11.60
N THR A 86 9.23 -23.14 12.26
CA THR A 86 8.51 -21.89 11.99
C THR A 86 9.04 -21.21 10.74
N GLY A 87 8.18 -20.52 9.99
CA GLY A 87 8.51 -19.85 8.74
C GLY A 87 8.59 -20.78 7.53
N PHE A 88 8.17 -22.05 7.64
CA PHE A 88 8.22 -22.99 6.51
C PHE A 88 7.21 -22.65 5.43
N ALA A 89 6.00 -22.24 5.77
CA ALA A 89 5.02 -21.81 4.79
C ALA A 89 5.53 -20.60 3.98
N HIS A 90 6.16 -19.64 4.64
CA HIS A 90 6.76 -18.47 3.99
C HIS A 90 8.01 -18.84 3.18
N LEU A 91 8.90 -19.70 3.69
CA LEU A 91 10.02 -20.20 2.89
C LEU A 91 9.52 -20.90 1.61
N PHE A 92 8.39 -21.62 1.70
CA PHE A 92 7.76 -22.23 0.54
C PHE A 92 7.22 -21.23 -0.44
N GLU A 93 6.63 -20.14 0.01
CA GLU A 93 6.24 -19.03 -0.87
C GLU A 93 7.40 -18.65 -1.79
N HIS A 94 8.60 -18.46 -1.24
CA HIS A 94 9.81 -18.16 -2.01
C HIS A 94 10.25 -19.31 -2.93
N MET A 95 10.26 -20.53 -2.42
CA MET A 95 10.70 -21.71 -3.18
C MET A 95 9.88 -21.95 -4.45
N MET A 96 8.60 -21.58 -4.44
CA MET A 96 7.68 -21.73 -5.57
C MET A 96 8.03 -20.82 -6.77
N PHE A 97 8.91 -19.84 -6.61
CA PHE A 97 9.42 -18.99 -7.69
C PHE A 97 10.78 -19.44 -8.26
N GLU A 98 11.43 -20.45 -7.66
CA GLU A 98 12.74 -20.93 -8.07
C GLU A 98 12.75 -21.76 -9.37
N GLY A 99 11.56 -21.97 -9.94
CA GLY A 99 11.36 -22.76 -11.16
C GLY A 99 10.85 -24.18 -10.87
N SER A 100 10.39 -24.84 -11.91
CA SER A 100 9.86 -26.20 -11.92
C SER A 100 10.40 -26.98 -13.10
N GLU A 101 10.00 -28.24 -13.30
CA GLU A 101 10.57 -29.09 -14.37
C GLU A 101 10.55 -28.46 -15.74
N HIS A 102 9.46 -27.74 -16.09
CA HIS A 102 9.26 -27.16 -17.42
C HIS A 102 9.48 -25.65 -17.44
N VAL A 103 9.52 -25.02 -16.26
CA VAL A 103 9.81 -23.59 -16.08
C VAL A 103 11.26 -23.46 -15.59
N GLY A 104 12.11 -22.85 -16.38
CA GLY A 104 13.53 -22.69 -16.06
C GLY A 104 13.76 -22.00 -14.71
N GLU A 105 14.94 -22.22 -14.14
CA GLU A 105 15.34 -21.57 -12.88
C GLU A 105 15.13 -20.05 -12.95
N LYS A 106 14.42 -19.48 -11.96
CA LYS A 106 14.15 -18.04 -11.83
C LYS A 106 13.43 -17.42 -13.05
N ALA A 107 12.80 -18.24 -13.89
CA ALA A 107 12.14 -17.78 -15.10
C ALA A 107 10.68 -17.34 -14.87
N HIS A 108 10.08 -17.66 -13.74
CA HIS A 108 8.67 -17.37 -13.45
C HIS A 108 8.33 -15.88 -13.61
N PHE A 109 9.02 -15.00 -12.89
CA PHE A 109 8.86 -13.56 -13.04
C PHE A 109 9.14 -13.07 -14.47
N LYS A 110 10.17 -13.59 -15.11
CA LYS A 110 10.51 -13.22 -16.48
C LYS A 110 9.38 -13.52 -17.48
N TYR A 111 8.70 -14.65 -17.33
CA TYR A 111 7.55 -14.98 -18.18
C TYR A 111 6.36 -14.03 -17.91
N LEU A 112 6.03 -13.81 -16.65
CA LEU A 112 4.92 -12.94 -16.28
C LEU A 112 5.19 -11.46 -16.62
N GLU A 113 6.40 -10.96 -16.34
CA GLU A 113 6.81 -9.62 -16.75
C GLU A 113 6.75 -9.45 -18.28
N GLY A 114 7.24 -10.44 -19.04
CA GLY A 114 7.14 -10.42 -20.52
C GLY A 114 5.71 -10.56 -21.03
N ALA A 115 4.81 -11.16 -20.27
CA ALA A 115 3.39 -11.17 -20.57
C ALA A 115 2.70 -9.83 -20.28
N GLY A 116 3.35 -8.93 -19.56
CA GLY A 116 2.76 -7.68 -19.08
C GLY A 116 1.88 -7.86 -17.85
N ALA A 117 2.13 -8.90 -17.07
CA ALA A 117 1.42 -9.13 -15.82
C ALA A 117 1.65 -8.00 -14.83
N THR A 118 0.63 -7.68 -14.09
CA THR A 118 0.66 -6.75 -12.95
C THR A 118 0.30 -7.48 -11.66
N GLY A 119 0.69 -6.92 -10.53
CA GLY A 119 0.36 -7.48 -9.23
C GLY A 119 0.98 -8.87 -9.00
N ILE A 120 2.08 -9.22 -9.68
CA ILE A 120 2.74 -10.53 -9.51
C ILE A 120 3.28 -10.64 -8.09
N ASN A 121 2.77 -11.60 -7.32
CA ASN A 121 3.28 -11.84 -5.97
C ASN A 121 2.93 -13.24 -5.45
N GLY A 122 3.61 -13.65 -4.39
CA GLY A 122 3.17 -14.64 -3.43
C GLY A 122 2.96 -13.98 -2.09
N THR A 123 2.10 -14.53 -1.25
CA THR A 123 1.92 -14.06 0.12
C THR A 123 1.59 -15.20 1.06
N THR A 124 2.07 -15.08 2.29
CA THR A 124 1.72 -16.00 3.37
C THR A 124 1.10 -15.21 4.52
N ASN A 125 -0.03 -15.67 5.01
CA ASN A 125 -0.56 -15.24 6.31
C ASN A 125 -0.67 -16.46 7.23
N TYR A 126 -1.21 -16.29 8.43
CA TYR A 126 -1.29 -17.38 9.40
C TYR A 126 -2.03 -18.62 8.90
N ASP A 127 -2.97 -18.48 7.93
CA ASP A 127 -3.92 -19.53 7.54
C ASP A 127 -3.74 -20.04 6.11
N ARG A 128 -3.00 -19.32 5.26
CA ARG A 128 -2.88 -19.64 3.83
C ARG A 128 -1.59 -19.11 3.21
N THR A 129 -1.20 -19.72 2.09
CA THR A 129 -0.19 -19.21 1.16
C THR A 129 -0.82 -19.11 -0.23
N ASN A 130 -0.74 -17.94 -0.89
CA ASN A 130 -1.28 -17.79 -2.23
C ASN A 130 -0.28 -17.20 -3.20
N TYR A 131 -0.57 -17.38 -4.49
CA TYR A 131 0.19 -16.83 -5.60
C TYR A 131 -0.79 -16.22 -6.57
N PHE A 132 -0.51 -15.01 -7.02
CA PHE A 132 -1.41 -14.30 -7.90
C PHE A 132 -0.69 -13.42 -8.90
N GLU A 133 -1.33 -13.25 -10.05
CA GLU A 133 -0.98 -12.31 -11.09
C GLU A 133 -2.24 -11.84 -11.81
N THR A 134 -2.18 -10.64 -12.37
CA THR A 134 -3.18 -10.15 -13.32
C THR A 134 -2.50 -10.01 -14.68
N VAL A 135 -2.95 -10.77 -15.65
CA VAL A 135 -2.39 -10.82 -17.02
C VAL A 135 -3.36 -10.27 -18.05
N PRO A 136 -2.90 -9.76 -19.21
CA PRO A 136 -3.76 -9.57 -20.37
C PRO A 136 -4.51 -10.85 -20.72
N SER A 137 -5.77 -10.73 -21.14
CA SER A 137 -6.66 -11.89 -21.37
C SER A 137 -6.12 -12.91 -22.36
N ASN A 138 -5.31 -12.48 -23.34
CA ASN A 138 -4.63 -13.37 -24.29
C ASN A 138 -3.42 -14.12 -23.71
N GLN A 139 -3.03 -13.87 -22.46
CA GLN A 139 -1.93 -14.53 -21.74
C GLN A 139 -2.41 -15.53 -20.68
N LEU A 140 -3.71 -15.75 -20.57
CA LEU A 140 -4.28 -16.63 -19.54
C LEU A 140 -3.68 -18.05 -19.57
N ASP A 141 -3.43 -18.62 -20.74
CA ASP A 141 -2.83 -19.95 -20.87
C ASP A 141 -1.41 -19.99 -20.27
N LEU A 142 -0.65 -18.90 -20.36
CA LEU A 142 0.67 -18.79 -19.72
C LEU A 142 0.56 -18.78 -18.20
N ALA A 143 -0.35 -17.99 -17.63
CA ALA A 143 -0.58 -17.97 -16.18
C ALA A 143 -1.00 -19.35 -15.67
N LEU A 144 -1.99 -20.00 -16.28
CA LEU A 144 -2.43 -21.34 -15.90
C LEU A 144 -1.31 -22.40 -16.04
N TRP A 145 -0.45 -22.26 -17.03
CA TRP A 145 0.70 -23.14 -17.20
C TRP A 145 1.70 -22.97 -16.07
N LEU A 146 2.07 -21.73 -15.72
CA LEU A 146 3.00 -21.43 -14.64
C LEU A 146 2.48 -21.94 -13.30
N GLU A 147 1.22 -21.62 -12.96
CA GLU A 147 0.60 -22.05 -11.71
C GLU A 147 0.50 -23.59 -11.61
N SER A 148 0.06 -24.24 -12.67
CA SER A 148 -0.05 -25.69 -12.68
C SER A 148 1.31 -26.41 -12.69
N ASP A 149 2.33 -25.81 -13.28
CA ASP A 149 3.66 -26.42 -13.33
C ASP A 149 4.35 -26.35 -11.97
N ARG A 150 4.25 -25.21 -11.25
CA ARG A 150 4.78 -25.15 -9.87
C ARG A 150 4.01 -26.06 -8.91
N MET A 151 2.69 -26.25 -9.08
CA MET A 151 1.90 -27.16 -8.27
C MET A 151 2.31 -28.63 -8.48
N GLY A 152 2.58 -29.00 -9.72
CA GLY A 152 2.82 -30.39 -10.07
C GLY A 152 4.29 -30.80 -10.11
N PHE A 153 5.22 -29.89 -10.43
CA PHE A 153 6.58 -30.24 -10.89
C PHE A 153 7.71 -29.44 -10.23
N LEU A 154 7.48 -28.85 -9.06
CA LEU A 154 8.49 -28.10 -8.31
C LEU A 154 9.64 -28.98 -7.87
N LEU A 155 9.31 -30.19 -7.34
CA LEU A 155 10.29 -31.05 -6.68
C LEU A 155 11.38 -31.61 -7.59
N GLU A 156 11.13 -31.70 -8.91
CA GLU A 156 12.10 -32.16 -9.91
C GLU A 156 13.33 -31.26 -9.99
N THR A 157 13.13 -29.98 -9.66
CA THR A 157 14.16 -28.96 -9.72
C THR A 157 14.71 -28.56 -8.37
N LEU A 158 14.07 -29.03 -7.30
CA LEU A 158 14.50 -28.70 -5.95
C LEU A 158 15.89 -29.27 -5.65
N ASP A 159 16.82 -28.38 -5.38
CA ASP A 159 18.18 -28.73 -4.98
C ASP A 159 18.67 -27.89 -3.79
N ARG A 160 19.84 -28.28 -3.31
CA ARG A 160 20.47 -27.59 -2.17
C ARG A 160 20.82 -26.13 -2.48
N THR A 161 21.25 -25.83 -3.70
CA THR A 161 21.67 -24.48 -4.07
C THR A 161 20.48 -23.51 -3.99
N ARG A 162 19.34 -23.92 -4.56
CA ARG A 162 18.10 -23.14 -4.50
C ARG A 162 17.60 -22.95 -3.06
N LEU A 163 17.55 -24.03 -2.28
CA LEU A 163 17.14 -23.94 -0.88
C LEU A 163 18.08 -23.03 -0.07
N THR A 164 19.39 -23.16 -0.25
CA THR A 164 20.36 -22.32 0.46
C THR A 164 20.21 -20.84 0.07
N ASN A 165 20.01 -20.56 -1.22
CA ASN A 165 19.76 -19.20 -1.69
C ASN A 165 18.49 -18.61 -1.07
N GLN A 166 17.39 -19.36 -1.07
CA GLN A 166 16.14 -18.86 -0.52
C GLN A 166 16.13 -18.74 1.02
N ARG A 167 16.85 -19.60 1.74
CA ARG A 167 17.12 -19.39 3.17
C ARG A 167 17.84 -18.06 3.42
N ASP A 168 18.86 -17.73 2.60
CA ASP A 168 19.56 -16.46 2.71
C ASP A 168 18.65 -15.25 2.37
N VAL A 169 17.79 -15.37 1.34
CA VAL A 169 16.84 -14.32 0.95
C VAL A 169 15.81 -14.08 2.05
N VAL A 170 15.15 -15.13 2.57
CA VAL A 170 14.17 -15.02 3.68
C VAL A 170 14.83 -14.45 4.94
N ARG A 171 16.05 -14.87 5.27
CA ARG A 171 16.78 -14.31 6.41
C ARG A 171 17.22 -12.86 6.20
N ASN A 172 17.44 -12.43 4.96
CA ASN A 172 17.69 -11.02 4.65
C ASN A 172 16.41 -10.19 4.79
N GLU A 173 15.27 -10.75 4.41
CA GLU A 173 13.97 -10.14 4.67
C GLU A 173 13.70 -10.01 6.16
N LEU A 174 13.89 -11.07 6.95
CA LEU A 174 13.76 -11.00 8.40
C LEU A 174 14.68 -9.92 9.02
N ARG A 175 15.94 -9.79 8.55
CA ARG A 175 16.82 -8.69 8.99
C ARG A 175 16.31 -7.32 8.57
N GLN A 176 15.62 -7.21 7.43
CA GLN A 176 14.99 -5.97 6.99
C GLN A 176 13.84 -5.59 7.91
N ASP A 177 13.02 -6.56 8.30
CA ASP A 177 11.92 -6.37 9.25
C ASP A 177 12.46 -6.03 10.64
N GLU A 178 13.45 -6.77 11.13
CA GLU A 178 14.16 -6.44 12.35
C GLU A 178 14.79 -5.05 12.34
N GLY A 179 15.10 -4.51 11.16
CA GLY A 179 15.57 -3.13 10.96
C GLY A 179 14.48 -2.08 11.13
N GLN A 180 13.19 -2.47 11.09
CA GLN A 180 12.07 -1.55 11.24
C GLN A 180 11.86 -1.15 12.71
N PRO A 181 11.35 0.06 12.97
CA PRO A 181 10.95 0.47 14.30
C PRO A 181 9.82 -0.39 14.86
N TYR A 182 9.93 -0.78 16.12
CA TYR A 182 8.94 -1.52 16.93
C TYR A 182 8.78 -3.00 16.59
N GLU A 183 9.52 -3.59 15.67
CA GLU A 183 9.41 -5.01 15.30
C GLU A 183 9.58 -5.96 16.50
N VAL A 184 10.45 -5.61 17.45
CA VAL A 184 10.61 -6.40 18.70
C VAL A 184 9.31 -6.47 19.52
N ALA A 185 8.50 -5.42 19.46
CA ALA A 185 7.20 -5.45 20.16
C ALA A 185 6.16 -6.30 19.41
N ASP A 186 6.22 -6.30 18.09
CA ASP A 186 5.30 -7.09 17.25
C ASP A 186 5.63 -8.59 17.38
N GLU A 187 6.90 -8.97 17.49
CA GLU A 187 7.32 -10.35 17.83
C GLU A 187 6.87 -10.75 19.24
N ALA A 188 7.10 -9.90 20.24
CA ALA A 188 6.69 -10.16 21.63
C ALA A 188 5.17 -10.32 21.75
N LEU A 189 4.38 -9.70 20.88
CA LEU A 189 2.92 -9.80 20.88
C LEU A 189 2.45 -11.25 20.68
N GLY A 190 2.96 -11.95 19.66
CA GLY A 190 2.63 -13.36 19.41
C GLY A 190 2.98 -14.24 20.61
N HIS A 191 4.15 -14.00 21.21
CA HIS A 191 4.64 -14.75 22.37
C HIS A 191 3.78 -14.54 23.64
N LEU A 192 3.18 -13.39 23.79
CA LEU A 192 2.30 -13.10 24.93
C LEU A 192 0.86 -13.56 24.71
N LEU A 193 0.36 -13.47 23.47
CA LEU A 193 -1.00 -13.92 23.14
C LEU A 193 -1.11 -15.43 23.18
N PHE A 194 -0.12 -16.15 22.65
CA PHE A 194 -0.19 -17.58 22.40
C PHE A 194 0.84 -18.37 23.20
N PRO A 195 0.51 -19.59 23.64
CA PRO A 195 1.51 -20.51 24.22
C PRO A 195 2.42 -21.06 23.10
N LYS A 196 3.64 -21.47 23.44
CA LYS A 196 4.62 -22.04 22.48
C LYS A 196 4.11 -23.22 21.65
N THR A 197 3.05 -23.88 22.08
CA THR A 197 2.42 -25.00 21.37
C THR A 197 1.35 -24.55 20.38
N HIS A 198 0.97 -23.27 20.40
CA HIS A 198 0.00 -22.72 19.48
C HIS A 198 0.68 -22.31 18.15
N PRO A 199 0.10 -22.63 16.99
CA PRO A 199 0.74 -22.34 15.70
C PRO A 199 0.94 -20.84 15.43
N TYR A 200 0.15 -19.96 16.05
CA TYR A 200 0.33 -18.50 15.92
C TYR A 200 1.31 -17.89 16.94
N TYR A 201 2.08 -18.72 17.65
CA TYR A 201 3.09 -18.24 18.59
C TYR A 201 4.21 -17.48 17.90
N ALA A 202 4.74 -18.01 16.78
CA ALA A 202 5.74 -17.34 15.97
C ALA A 202 5.05 -16.44 14.93
N ASN A 203 5.77 -15.41 14.48
CA ASN A 203 5.34 -14.63 13.32
C ASN A 203 5.41 -15.47 12.03
N VAL A 204 4.82 -14.96 10.94
CA VAL A 204 4.69 -15.69 9.68
C VAL A 204 6.03 -16.03 9.04
N ILE A 205 7.01 -15.13 9.15
CA ILE A 205 8.36 -15.33 8.56
C ILE A 205 9.21 -16.33 9.35
N GLY A 206 8.81 -16.66 10.60
CA GLY A 206 9.49 -17.59 11.48
C GLY A 206 10.74 -17.00 12.13
N SER A 207 11.63 -17.87 12.61
CA SER A 207 12.89 -17.48 13.26
C SER A 207 14.11 -17.73 12.36
N HIS A 208 15.19 -16.96 12.56
CA HIS A 208 16.46 -17.21 11.89
C HIS A 208 16.96 -18.65 12.09
N ALA A 209 16.74 -19.22 13.28
CA ALA A 209 17.18 -20.55 13.60
C ALA A 209 16.40 -21.64 12.85
N ASP A 210 15.08 -21.51 12.79
CA ASP A 210 14.20 -22.49 12.13
C ASP A 210 14.36 -22.45 10.61
N VAL A 211 14.41 -21.25 10.03
CA VAL A 211 14.65 -21.06 8.59
C VAL A 211 16.02 -21.60 8.18
N GLU A 212 17.08 -21.33 8.97
CA GLU A 212 18.43 -21.87 8.70
C GLU A 212 18.51 -23.38 8.83
N ALA A 213 17.70 -23.98 9.73
CA ALA A 213 17.65 -25.41 9.95
C ALA A 213 16.82 -26.18 8.89
N ALA A 214 16.13 -25.49 7.97
CA ALA A 214 15.33 -26.11 6.92
C ALA A 214 16.17 -26.99 5.99
N ARG A 215 15.75 -28.24 5.73
CA ARG A 215 16.44 -29.23 4.90
C ARG A 215 15.60 -29.63 3.70
N LEU A 216 16.24 -30.13 2.64
CA LEU A 216 15.57 -30.61 1.42
C LEU A 216 14.45 -31.63 1.71
N LEU A 217 14.65 -32.51 2.68
CA LEU A 217 13.62 -33.50 3.05
C LEU A 217 12.44 -32.85 3.74
N ASP A 218 12.67 -31.86 4.60
CA ASP A 218 11.58 -31.12 5.27
C ASP A 218 10.75 -30.37 4.23
N VAL A 219 11.40 -29.71 3.26
CA VAL A 219 10.76 -29.00 2.15
C VAL A 219 9.95 -29.95 1.27
N ARG A 220 10.52 -31.10 0.87
CA ARG A 220 9.81 -32.14 0.12
C ARG A 220 8.56 -32.63 0.85
N ASP A 221 8.72 -32.96 2.13
CA ASP A 221 7.62 -33.53 2.92
C ASP A 221 6.49 -32.52 3.13
N PHE A 222 6.83 -31.24 3.31
CA PHE A 222 5.87 -30.14 3.41
C PHE A 222 5.11 -29.95 2.09
N PHE A 223 5.82 -29.97 0.95
CA PHE A 223 5.18 -29.87 -0.37
C PHE A 223 4.19 -31.01 -0.60
N HIS A 224 4.61 -32.27 -0.46
CA HIS A 224 3.75 -33.43 -0.68
C HIS A 224 2.53 -33.48 0.22
N HIS A 225 2.59 -32.82 1.37
CA HIS A 225 1.48 -32.83 2.32
C HIS A 225 0.49 -31.70 2.08
N PHE A 226 0.98 -30.51 1.69
CA PHE A 226 0.16 -29.31 1.69
C PHE A 226 -0.03 -28.66 0.31
N TYR A 227 0.98 -28.73 -0.59
CA TYR A 227 0.94 -28.07 -1.91
C TYR A 227 0.38 -29.01 -2.97
N ILE A 228 -0.88 -29.39 -2.77
CA ILE A 228 -1.58 -30.44 -3.54
C ILE A 228 -2.94 -29.93 -4.01
N PRO A 229 -3.48 -30.43 -5.13
CA PRO A 229 -4.74 -29.94 -5.68
C PRO A 229 -5.92 -29.94 -4.72
N ASN A 230 -6.06 -31.03 -3.93
CA ASN A 230 -7.17 -31.16 -2.97
C ASN A 230 -6.99 -30.35 -1.67
N ASN A 231 -5.96 -29.55 -1.57
CA ASN A 231 -5.74 -28.56 -0.50
C ASN A 231 -5.59 -27.14 -1.08
N ALA A 232 -6.21 -26.91 -2.26
CA ALA A 232 -6.08 -25.64 -2.94
C ALA A 232 -7.40 -25.21 -3.62
N SER A 233 -7.54 -23.92 -3.80
CA SER A 233 -8.55 -23.31 -4.66
C SER A 233 -7.91 -22.31 -5.62
N ILE A 234 -8.50 -22.13 -6.80
CA ILE A 234 -8.07 -21.18 -7.80
C ILE A 234 -9.23 -20.30 -8.22
N ALA A 235 -9.09 -18.97 -8.05
CA ALA A 235 -10.02 -17.98 -8.57
C ALA A 235 -9.48 -17.38 -9.87
N ILE A 236 -10.30 -17.39 -10.91
CA ILE A 236 -10.02 -16.78 -12.21
C ILE A 236 -11.11 -15.74 -12.45
N VAL A 237 -10.69 -14.45 -12.44
CA VAL A 237 -11.61 -13.31 -12.51
C VAL A 237 -11.19 -12.38 -13.63
N GLY A 238 -12.06 -12.10 -14.60
CA GLY A 238 -11.75 -11.15 -15.67
C GLY A 238 -12.28 -11.53 -17.03
N ASP A 239 -11.59 -11.08 -18.08
CA ASP A 239 -11.98 -11.22 -19.48
C ASP A 239 -11.52 -12.55 -20.05
N PHE A 240 -12.37 -13.57 -19.94
CA PHE A 240 -12.16 -14.89 -20.54
C PHE A 240 -13.41 -15.41 -21.24
N ASP A 241 -13.24 -16.37 -22.13
CA ASP A 241 -14.35 -17.04 -22.82
C ASP A 241 -14.93 -18.17 -21.94
N PRO A 242 -16.17 -18.03 -21.44
CA PRO A 242 -16.82 -19.03 -20.57
C PRO A 242 -17.01 -20.39 -21.26
N ALA A 243 -17.01 -20.44 -22.58
CA ALA A 243 -17.15 -21.69 -23.33
C ALA A 243 -15.86 -22.56 -23.29
N THR A 244 -14.70 -21.93 -23.12
CA THR A 244 -13.41 -22.62 -23.23
C THR A 244 -12.62 -22.69 -21.93
N ILE A 245 -12.92 -21.82 -20.95
CA ILE A 245 -12.13 -21.71 -19.70
C ILE A 245 -12.04 -23.04 -18.93
N LYS A 246 -13.12 -23.79 -18.86
CA LYS A 246 -13.15 -25.05 -18.11
C LYS A 246 -12.23 -26.10 -18.72
N ASP A 247 -12.20 -26.19 -20.04
CA ASP A 247 -11.32 -27.10 -20.76
C ASP A 247 -9.84 -26.69 -20.59
N LYS A 248 -9.57 -25.38 -20.56
CA LYS A 248 -8.23 -24.86 -20.25
C LYS A 248 -7.79 -25.25 -18.85
N VAL A 249 -8.58 -24.93 -17.83
CA VAL A 249 -8.28 -25.30 -16.44
C VAL A 249 -8.10 -26.81 -16.29
N ALA A 250 -8.99 -27.61 -16.88
CA ALA A 250 -8.88 -29.06 -16.84
C ALA A 250 -7.60 -29.56 -17.55
N LYS A 251 -7.21 -28.97 -18.69
CA LYS A 251 -5.95 -29.32 -19.39
C LYS A 251 -4.73 -29.14 -18.50
N PHE A 252 -4.65 -28.01 -17.81
CA PHE A 252 -3.46 -27.65 -17.01
C PHE A 252 -3.43 -28.35 -15.66
N PHE A 253 -4.54 -28.41 -14.93
CA PHE A 253 -4.57 -28.86 -13.53
C PHE A 253 -5.08 -30.29 -13.34
N ALA A 254 -6.05 -30.79 -14.12
CA ALA A 254 -6.64 -32.11 -13.85
C ALA A 254 -5.66 -33.29 -13.93
N PRO A 255 -4.56 -33.24 -14.74
CA PRO A 255 -3.56 -34.31 -14.74
C PRO A 255 -2.78 -34.43 -13.42
N ILE A 256 -2.64 -33.36 -12.65
CA ILE A 256 -1.87 -33.38 -11.39
C ILE A 256 -2.56 -34.32 -10.40
N PRO A 257 -1.85 -35.32 -9.83
CA PRO A 257 -2.46 -36.29 -8.93
C PRO A 257 -3.03 -35.66 -7.66
N LYS A 258 -4.15 -36.22 -7.18
CA LYS A 258 -4.67 -35.91 -5.85
C LYS A 258 -3.66 -36.34 -4.79
N GLY A 259 -3.39 -35.46 -3.82
CA GLY A 259 -2.55 -35.76 -2.67
C GLY A 259 -3.31 -36.42 -1.51
N PRO A 260 -2.66 -36.62 -0.35
CA PRO A 260 -3.32 -37.09 0.85
C PRO A 260 -4.42 -36.10 1.32
N GLU A 261 -5.35 -36.61 2.14
CA GLU A 261 -6.28 -35.69 2.82
C GLU A 261 -5.50 -34.90 3.89
N VAL A 262 -5.73 -33.61 3.93
CA VAL A 262 -5.18 -32.73 4.96
C VAL A 262 -6.19 -32.64 6.10
N GLU A 263 -5.77 -33.06 7.30
CA GLU A 263 -6.62 -32.98 8.46
C GLU A 263 -6.88 -31.53 8.87
N PRO A 264 -8.12 -31.16 9.17
CA PRO A 264 -8.44 -29.83 9.69
C PRO A 264 -7.65 -29.52 10.96
N VAL A 265 -7.13 -28.31 11.04
CA VAL A 265 -6.42 -27.85 12.24
C VAL A 265 -7.42 -27.52 13.34
N HIS A 266 -7.28 -28.21 14.46
CA HIS A 266 -8.08 -27.97 15.66
C HIS A 266 -7.16 -27.49 16.79
N VAL A 267 -7.25 -26.22 17.13
CA VAL A 267 -6.50 -25.59 18.21
C VAL A 267 -7.48 -24.89 19.13
N GLU A 268 -7.37 -25.16 20.43
CA GLU A 268 -8.17 -24.41 21.41
C GLU A 268 -7.66 -22.97 21.54
N THR A 269 -8.56 -22.02 21.48
CA THR A 269 -8.25 -20.60 21.76
C THR A 269 -7.71 -20.49 23.19
N PRO A 270 -6.50 -19.94 23.38
CA PRO A 270 -5.92 -19.82 24.72
C PRO A 270 -6.74 -18.88 25.61
N ALA A 271 -6.99 -19.26 26.83
CA ALA A 271 -7.63 -18.36 27.79
C ALA A 271 -6.60 -17.40 28.43
N ILE A 272 -6.80 -16.10 28.25
CA ILE A 272 -6.09 -15.08 29.02
C ILE A 272 -6.96 -14.69 30.20
N THR A 273 -6.61 -15.17 31.38
CA THR A 273 -7.40 -14.97 32.63
C THR A 273 -6.80 -13.92 33.56
N SER A 274 -5.59 -13.45 33.24
CA SER A 274 -4.91 -12.33 33.91
C SER A 274 -4.09 -11.56 32.89
N GLU A 275 -4.01 -10.25 33.07
CA GLU A 275 -3.18 -9.38 32.20
C GLU A 275 -1.74 -9.90 32.15
N ARG A 276 -1.21 -10.01 30.90
CA ARG A 276 0.21 -10.33 30.64
C ARG A 276 0.93 -9.08 30.18
N ARG A 277 2.14 -8.87 30.67
CA ARG A 277 2.90 -7.64 30.38
C ARG A 277 4.35 -7.93 30.07
N GLU A 278 4.89 -7.12 29.15
CA GLU A 278 6.31 -7.11 28.83
C GLU A 278 6.79 -5.69 28.54
N THR A 279 8.08 -5.44 28.80
CA THR A 279 8.75 -4.21 28.38
C THR A 279 9.92 -4.62 27.51
N VAL A 280 9.90 -4.17 26.25
CA VAL A 280 10.95 -4.42 25.27
C VAL A 280 11.68 -3.12 24.94
N THR A 281 12.91 -3.23 24.48
CA THR A 281 13.72 -2.09 24.04
C THR A 281 13.96 -2.14 22.54
N ASP A 282 13.82 -0.99 21.87
CA ASP A 282 14.09 -0.85 20.46
C ASP A 282 14.83 0.47 20.17
N THR A 283 15.52 0.53 19.04
CA THR A 283 16.22 1.74 18.56
C THR A 283 15.20 2.70 17.93
N VAL A 284 14.33 3.28 18.77
CA VAL A 284 13.26 4.19 18.37
C VAL A 284 13.33 5.50 19.13
N GLN A 285 12.89 6.58 18.50
CA GLN A 285 12.86 7.91 19.11
C GLN A 285 11.69 8.07 20.10
N LEU A 286 10.59 7.39 19.87
CA LEU A 286 9.37 7.52 20.66
C LEU A 286 8.96 6.17 21.26
N PRO A 287 8.52 6.13 22.52
CA PRO A 287 7.96 4.92 23.09
C PRO A 287 6.57 4.62 22.52
N ARG A 288 6.22 3.31 22.42
CA ARG A 288 4.92 2.80 21.96
C ARG A 288 4.30 1.92 23.02
N LEU A 289 3.01 2.11 23.24
CA LEU A 289 2.13 1.21 23.98
C LEU A 289 1.41 0.32 22.97
N THR A 290 1.55 -1.00 23.09
CA THR A 290 0.75 -1.99 22.36
C THR A 290 -0.14 -2.74 23.34
N VAL A 291 -1.44 -2.82 23.02
CA VAL A 291 -2.43 -3.56 23.82
C VAL A 291 -3.23 -4.46 22.88
N ALA A 292 -3.40 -5.74 23.25
CA ALA A 292 -4.13 -6.68 22.41
C ALA A 292 -5.00 -7.64 23.21
N TRP A 293 -6.03 -8.18 22.55
CA TRP A 293 -7.00 -9.14 23.06
C TRP A 293 -7.23 -10.23 22.01
N LEU A 294 -7.50 -11.46 22.47
CA LEU A 294 -8.03 -12.51 21.60
C LEU A 294 -9.50 -12.24 21.30
N THR A 295 -9.88 -12.38 20.01
CA THR A 295 -11.24 -12.13 19.51
C THR A 295 -11.81 -13.36 18.85
N PRO A 296 -13.12 -13.41 18.55
CA PRO A 296 -13.75 -14.53 17.86
C PRO A 296 -13.11 -14.82 16.50
N GLU A 297 -13.15 -16.09 16.10
CA GLU A 297 -12.69 -16.57 14.79
C GLU A 297 -13.39 -15.84 13.64
N ALA A 298 -12.70 -15.70 12.52
CA ALA A 298 -13.20 -15.03 11.32
C ALA A 298 -14.58 -15.58 10.88
N PHE A 299 -15.50 -14.67 10.56
CA PHE A 299 -16.90 -14.96 10.14
C PHE A 299 -17.77 -15.67 11.19
N HIS A 300 -17.28 -16.00 12.37
CA HIS A 300 -18.08 -16.52 13.48
C HIS A 300 -18.86 -15.42 14.22
N PRO A 301 -19.87 -15.78 15.04
CA PRO A 301 -20.61 -14.80 15.82
C PRO A 301 -19.69 -13.97 16.72
N GLY A 302 -19.80 -12.65 16.65
CA GLY A 302 -18.98 -11.69 17.40
C GLY A 302 -17.78 -11.16 16.65
N ASP A 303 -17.36 -11.75 15.50
CA ASP A 303 -16.26 -11.27 14.69
C ASP A 303 -16.53 -9.85 14.16
N ALA A 304 -17.64 -9.63 13.46
CA ALA A 304 -18.03 -8.30 12.98
C ALA A 304 -18.28 -7.29 14.11
N ASP A 305 -18.77 -7.76 15.28
CA ASP A 305 -18.92 -6.90 16.46
C ASP A 305 -17.57 -6.46 17.01
N ALA A 306 -16.56 -7.35 17.02
CA ALA A 306 -15.19 -7.03 17.43
C ALA A 306 -14.53 -6.04 16.46
N ASP A 307 -14.67 -6.23 15.15
CA ASP A 307 -14.21 -5.29 14.12
C ASP A 307 -14.76 -3.89 14.37
N MET A 308 -16.08 -3.78 14.58
CA MET A 308 -16.70 -2.48 14.82
C MET A 308 -16.34 -1.88 16.17
N PHE A 309 -16.18 -2.69 17.22
CA PHE A 309 -15.70 -2.21 18.51
C PHE A 309 -14.32 -1.56 18.37
N VAL A 310 -13.40 -2.23 17.70
CA VAL A 310 -12.02 -1.76 17.47
C VAL A 310 -11.99 -0.53 16.55
N SER A 311 -12.79 -0.53 15.48
CA SER A 311 -12.92 0.61 14.57
C SER A 311 -13.42 1.87 15.30
N ILE A 312 -14.46 1.76 16.12
CA ILE A 312 -14.99 2.86 16.93
C ILE A 312 -13.97 3.31 17.98
N LEU A 313 -13.24 2.36 18.58
CA LEU A 313 -12.22 2.64 19.60
C LEU A 313 -11.03 3.41 19.03
N GLY A 314 -10.38 2.91 17.96
CA GLY A 314 -9.10 3.42 17.48
C GLY A 314 -8.97 3.51 15.95
N GLY A 315 -10.04 3.29 15.17
CA GLY A 315 -10.04 3.35 13.70
C GLY A 315 -10.13 4.77 13.15
N GLY A 316 -9.00 5.40 12.84
CA GLY A 316 -8.96 6.68 12.16
C GLY A 316 -9.25 7.92 13.05
N LYS A 317 -9.41 9.08 12.39
CA LYS A 317 -9.47 10.40 13.03
C LYS A 317 -10.65 10.59 14.00
N ILE A 318 -11.80 9.99 13.71
CA ILE A 318 -13.04 10.14 14.48
C ILE A 318 -13.19 9.13 15.63
N SER A 319 -12.29 8.17 15.75
CA SER A 319 -12.30 7.18 16.82
C SER A 319 -12.10 7.81 18.19
N ARG A 320 -12.62 7.15 19.24
CA ARG A 320 -12.56 7.68 20.61
C ARG A 320 -11.15 7.96 21.08
N LEU A 321 -10.23 7.02 20.87
CA LEU A 321 -8.82 7.17 21.25
C LEU A 321 -8.15 8.30 20.48
N SER A 322 -8.36 8.39 19.15
CA SER A 322 -7.78 9.49 18.37
C SER A 322 -8.27 10.84 18.85
N GLN A 323 -9.59 10.99 19.03
CA GLN A 323 -10.16 12.24 19.55
C GLN A 323 -9.60 12.57 20.94
N LYS A 324 -9.52 11.59 21.82
CA LYS A 324 -9.05 11.83 23.19
C LYS A 324 -7.55 12.06 23.30
N LEU A 325 -6.76 11.14 22.73
CA LEU A 325 -5.31 11.10 22.98
C LEU A 325 -4.52 11.98 22.01
N VAL A 326 -4.97 12.13 20.74
CA VAL A 326 -4.24 12.90 19.71
C VAL A 326 -4.75 14.35 19.63
N TYR A 327 -6.08 14.54 19.69
CA TYR A 327 -6.69 15.88 19.48
C TYR A 327 -6.90 16.64 20.78
N GLU A 328 -7.54 16.05 21.79
CA GLU A 328 -7.86 16.77 23.04
C GLU A 328 -6.66 16.87 23.99
N THR A 329 -6.14 15.73 24.46
CA THR A 329 -5.07 15.73 25.48
C THR A 329 -3.68 15.83 24.88
N GLN A 330 -3.54 15.51 23.59
CA GLN A 330 -2.27 15.55 22.86
C GLN A 330 -1.14 14.74 23.52
N VAL A 331 -1.46 13.62 24.16
CA VAL A 331 -0.46 12.70 24.77
C VAL A 331 0.04 11.66 23.79
N ALA A 332 -0.72 11.36 22.71
CA ALA A 332 -0.30 10.46 21.66
C ALA A 332 0.07 11.20 20.37
N GLN A 333 1.04 10.68 19.65
CA GLN A 333 1.39 11.07 18.29
C GLN A 333 0.42 10.43 17.30
N SER A 334 0.18 9.12 17.46
CA SER A 334 -0.70 8.31 16.64
C SER A 334 -1.42 7.26 17.46
N VAL A 335 -2.56 6.84 16.94
CA VAL A 335 -3.35 5.71 17.43
C VAL A 335 -3.72 4.89 16.21
N ASN A 336 -3.51 3.59 16.28
CA ASN A 336 -3.98 2.63 15.29
C ASN A 336 -4.53 1.41 16.03
N CYS A 337 -5.78 1.03 15.76
CA CYS A 337 -6.37 -0.19 16.26
C CYS A 337 -6.98 -0.97 15.09
N ASN A 338 -6.74 -2.26 15.06
CA ASN A 338 -7.29 -3.18 14.06
C ASN A 338 -7.62 -4.53 14.70
N ASN A 339 -8.54 -5.28 14.08
CA ASN A 339 -8.82 -6.66 14.39
C ASN A 339 -8.28 -7.54 13.26
N GLN A 340 -7.50 -8.54 13.60
CA GLN A 340 -6.97 -9.51 12.65
C GLN A 340 -7.80 -10.79 12.72
N SER A 341 -8.77 -10.88 11.81
CA SER A 341 -9.70 -12.01 11.72
C SER A 341 -9.04 -13.21 11.05
N LEU A 342 -8.81 -14.28 11.81
CA LEU A 342 -8.10 -15.50 11.45
C LEU A 342 -8.96 -16.74 11.69
N MET A 343 -8.54 -17.90 11.15
CA MET A 343 -9.33 -19.13 11.10
C MET A 343 -9.53 -19.78 12.47
N VAL A 344 -8.49 -19.89 13.29
CA VAL A 344 -8.57 -20.63 14.56
C VAL A 344 -8.65 -19.75 15.79
N THR A 345 -8.15 -18.54 15.73
CA THR A 345 -8.25 -17.52 16.78
C THR A 345 -7.87 -16.17 16.21
N SER A 346 -8.75 -15.20 16.31
CA SER A 346 -8.46 -13.82 15.93
C SER A 346 -7.88 -13.01 17.09
N PHE A 347 -7.34 -11.84 16.80
CA PHE A 347 -6.91 -10.88 17.84
C PHE A 347 -7.07 -9.44 17.41
N ALA A 348 -7.45 -8.60 18.37
CA ALA A 348 -7.48 -7.16 18.22
C ALA A 348 -6.22 -6.56 18.82
N GLN A 349 -5.63 -5.57 18.14
CA GLN A 349 -4.42 -4.88 18.56
C GLN A 349 -4.64 -3.37 18.47
N CYS A 350 -4.13 -2.65 19.47
CA CYS A 350 -4.05 -1.18 19.46
C CYS A 350 -2.59 -0.76 19.71
N ASP A 351 -2.04 0.04 18.79
CA ASP A 351 -0.72 0.64 18.87
C ASP A 351 -0.84 2.15 19.07
N ILE A 352 -0.29 2.63 20.17
CA ILE A 352 -0.34 4.04 20.54
C ILE A 352 1.08 4.56 20.76
N THR A 353 1.54 5.40 19.83
CA THR A 353 2.85 6.05 19.93
C THR A 353 2.74 7.28 20.81
N ALA A 354 3.50 7.33 21.89
CA ALA A 354 3.52 8.45 22.81
C ALA A 354 4.18 9.70 22.20
N ARG A 355 3.78 10.88 22.63
CA ARG A 355 4.54 12.10 22.33
C ARG A 355 5.79 12.21 23.21
N PRO A 356 6.80 12.99 22.77
CA PRO A 356 8.01 13.20 23.58
C PRO A 356 7.69 13.63 25.01
N GLY A 357 8.29 12.93 25.98
CA GLY A 357 8.12 13.23 27.41
C GLY A 357 6.86 12.67 28.08
N VAL A 358 5.98 12.00 27.33
CA VAL A 358 4.81 11.32 27.90
C VAL A 358 5.25 9.94 28.42
N LYS A 359 4.83 9.61 29.63
CA LYS A 359 5.06 8.29 30.23
C LYS A 359 4.03 7.30 29.71
N LEU A 360 4.47 6.06 29.43
CA LEU A 360 3.57 5.03 28.94
C LEU A 360 2.49 4.65 29.95
N GLU A 361 2.77 4.74 31.25
CA GLU A 361 1.80 4.48 32.31
C GLU A 361 0.64 5.49 32.28
N ASP A 362 0.94 6.78 32.05
CA ASP A 362 -0.07 7.84 31.94
C ASP A 362 -0.89 7.66 30.65
N LEU A 363 -0.23 7.24 29.56
CA LEU A 363 -0.87 6.95 28.28
C LEU A 363 -1.81 5.73 28.39
N GLU A 364 -1.36 4.66 29.05
CA GLU A 364 -2.18 3.47 29.30
C GLU A 364 -3.39 3.80 30.17
N ALA A 365 -3.22 4.60 31.22
CA ALA A 365 -4.33 4.99 32.07
C ALA A 365 -5.41 5.79 31.29
N ALA A 366 -4.99 6.64 30.36
CA ALA A 366 -5.90 7.37 29.48
C ALA A 366 -6.57 6.43 28.44
N PHE A 367 -5.83 5.49 27.88
CA PHE A 367 -6.33 4.45 27.00
C PHE A 367 -7.39 3.57 27.70
N ASP A 368 -7.07 3.05 28.88
CA ASP A 368 -7.97 2.22 29.68
C ASP A 368 -9.31 2.89 29.96
N LYS A 369 -9.31 4.19 30.20
CA LYS A 369 -10.52 4.94 30.43
C LYS A 369 -11.47 4.94 29.23
N GLU A 370 -10.94 5.07 28.02
CA GLU A 370 -11.75 5.07 26.80
C GLU A 370 -12.24 3.66 26.46
N VAL A 371 -11.40 2.63 26.64
CA VAL A 371 -11.83 1.23 26.49
C VAL A 371 -12.96 0.89 27.46
N GLU A 372 -12.81 1.23 28.74
CA GLU A 372 -13.83 0.96 29.75
C GLU A 372 -15.12 1.74 29.52
N ALA A 373 -15.03 2.99 29.01
CA ALA A 373 -16.21 3.76 28.63
C ALA A 373 -16.97 3.10 27.46
N LEU A 374 -16.27 2.62 26.43
CA LEU A 374 -16.91 1.92 25.31
C LEU A 374 -17.51 0.55 25.77
N ARG A 375 -16.79 -0.21 26.61
CA ARG A 375 -17.28 -1.46 27.19
C ARG A 375 -18.57 -1.31 27.99
N THR A 376 -18.64 -0.27 28.83
CA THR A 376 -19.74 -0.10 29.79
C THR A 376 -20.95 0.60 29.20
N SER A 377 -20.74 1.59 28.35
CA SER A 377 -21.82 2.41 27.79
C SER A 377 -22.23 2.01 26.37
N GLY A 378 -21.42 1.23 25.66
CA GLY A 378 -21.54 0.96 24.23
C GLY A 378 -21.26 2.21 23.38
N PRO A 379 -21.30 2.09 22.06
CA PRO A 379 -21.24 3.22 21.16
C PRO A 379 -22.59 3.94 21.06
N THR A 380 -22.57 5.18 20.67
CA THR A 380 -23.77 5.87 20.18
C THR A 380 -24.18 5.32 18.80
N GLN A 381 -25.46 5.49 18.41
CA GLN A 381 -25.91 5.11 17.08
C GLN A 381 -25.10 5.82 15.99
N ALA A 382 -24.79 7.10 16.16
CA ALA A 382 -24.02 7.88 15.21
C ALA A 382 -22.56 7.39 15.04
N GLU A 383 -21.91 6.91 16.12
CA GLU A 383 -20.58 6.28 16.01
C GLU A 383 -20.64 4.99 15.21
N LEU A 384 -21.64 4.14 15.48
CA LEU A 384 -21.83 2.90 14.76
C LEU A 384 -22.17 3.14 13.28
N ASP A 385 -23.06 4.09 12.98
CA ASP A 385 -23.45 4.39 11.59
C ASP A 385 -22.26 4.88 10.76
N ARG A 386 -21.42 5.75 11.33
CA ARG A 386 -20.20 6.22 10.65
C ARG A 386 -19.20 5.10 10.38
N ALA A 387 -18.91 4.27 11.38
CA ALA A 387 -17.98 3.15 11.23
C ALA A 387 -18.52 2.14 10.20
N ARG A 388 -19.82 1.83 10.25
CA ARG A 388 -20.50 0.96 9.30
C ARG A 388 -20.43 1.52 7.87
N ASN A 389 -20.76 2.80 7.67
CA ASN A 389 -20.75 3.40 6.34
C ASN A 389 -19.35 3.37 5.72
N GLN A 390 -18.28 3.56 6.51
CA GLN A 390 -16.91 3.45 6.04
C GLN A 390 -16.56 2.00 5.65
N GLU A 391 -16.94 1.02 6.47
CA GLU A 391 -16.70 -0.40 6.21
C GLU A 391 -17.40 -0.86 4.93
N LEU A 392 -18.71 -0.60 4.81
CA LEU A 392 -19.50 -0.98 3.64
C LEU A 392 -18.98 -0.32 2.36
N SER A 393 -18.67 0.99 2.43
CA SER A 393 -18.10 1.72 1.30
C SER A 393 -16.73 1.17 0.90
N GLY A 394 -15.87 0.87 1.86
CA GLY A 394 -14.55 0.30 1.60
C GLY A 394 -14.62 -1.04 0.87
N ARG A 395 -15.49 -1.95 1.29
CA ARG A 395 -15.70 -3.26 0.65
C ARG A 395 -16.19 -3.13 -0.79
N ILE A 396 -17.10 -2.18 -1.08
CA ILE A 396 -17.59 -1.95 -2.45
C ILE A 396 -16.51 -1.31 -3.31
N GLN A 397 -15.74 -0.38 -2.78
CA GLN A 397 -14.60 0.21 -3.49
C GLN A 397 -13.53 -0.84 -3.83
N GLY A 398 -13.33 -1.87 -2.99
CA GLY A 398 -12.42 -2.99 -3.25
C GLY A 398 -12.78 -3.80 -4.50
N LEU A 399 -14.05 -3.82 -4.92
CA LEU A 399 -14.51 -4.57 -6.11
C LEU A 399 -13.98 -4.04 -7.45
N GLN A 400 -13.31 -2.93 -7.44
CA GLN A 400 -12.69 -2.38 -8.66
C GLN A 400 -11.55 -3.23 -9.17
N ARG A 401 -10.76 -3.83 -8.27
CA ARG A 401 -9.60 -4.66 -8.62
C ARG A 401 -10.00 -6.09 -8.90
N LEU A 402 -9.53 -6.63 -10.02
CA LEU A 402 -9.75 -8.03 -10.38
C LEU A 402 -8.93 -8.97 -9.49
N GLY A 403 -7.65 -8.65 -9.29
CA GLY A 403 -6.70 -9.47 -8.53
C GLY A 403 -5.82 -8.65 -7.58
N GLY A 404 -4.74 -9.28 -7.12
CA GLY A 404 -3.83 -8.69 -6.14
C GLY A 404 -4.42 -8.65 -4.73
N PHE A 405 -3.74 -7.99 -3.82
CA PHE A 405 -4.16 -7.87 -2.42
C PHE A 405 -5.57 -7.25 -2.29
N GLY A 406 -6.52 -8.01 -1.78
CA GLY A 406 -7.90 -7.59 -1.56
C GLY A 406 -8.70 -7.36 -2.84
N GLY A 407 -8.22 -7.85 -3.99
CA GLY A 407 -9.00 -7.88 -5.23
C GLY A 407 -10.13 -8.92 -5.20
N VAL A 408 -10.93 -8.94 -6.25
CA VAL A 408 -12.11 -9.83 -6.29
C VAL A 408 -11.71 -11.31 -6.24
N ALA A 409 -10.62 -11.70 -6.92
CA ALA A 409 -10.12 -13.08 -6.90
C ALA A 409 -9.71 -13.50 -5.48
N ASP A 410 -8.87 -12.71 -4.80
CA ASP A 410 -8.43 -12.91 -3.42
C ASP A 410 -9.61 -12.96 -2.44
N MET A 411 -10.58 -12.05 -2.58
CA MET A 411 -11.80 -12.02 -1.77
C MET A 411 -12.64 -13.29 -1.95
N MET A 412 -12.79 -13.78 -3.19
CA MET A 412 -13.58 -14.98 -3.48
C MET A 412 -12.91 -16.24 -2.92
N ASP A 413 -11.59 -16.37 -3.02
CA ASP A 413 -10.85 -17.47 -2.40
C ASP A 413 -10.89 -17.40 -0.88
N ARG A 414 -10.79 -16.20 -0.28
CA ARG A 414 -10.96 -16.01 1.16
C ARG A 414 -12.35 -16.51 1.63
N TYR A 415 -13.41 -16.10 0.98
CA TYR A 415 -14.75 -16.60 1.32
C TYR A 415 -14.88 -18.10 1.06
N ASN A 416 -14.22 -18.61 0.03
CA ASN A 416 -14.20 -20.06 -0.25
C ASN A 416 -13.55 -20.85 0.88
N GLN A 417 -12.36 -20.43 1.34
CA GLN A 417 -11.64 -21.14 2.41
C GLN A 417 -12.36 -21.05 3.75
N TYR A 418 -12.85 -19.87 4.14
CA TYR A 418 -13.39 -19.65 5.48
C TYR A 418 -14.85 -20.03 5.65
N VAL A 419 -15.68 -19.86 4.61
CA VAL A 419 -17.14 -20.08 4.67
C VAL A 419 -17.70 -20.94 3.53
N HIS A 420 -16.85 -21.52 2.69
CA HIS A 420 -17.18 -22.40 1.54
C HIS A 420 -18.14 -21.78 0.49
N ASP A 421 -18.26 -20.47 0.47
CA ASP A 421 -19.16 -19.71 -0.40
C ASP A 421 -18.42 -18.51 -1.03
N PRO A 422 -17.84 -18.62 -2.24
CA PRO A 422 -17.16 -17.52 -2.91
C PRO A 422 -18.02 -16.26 -3.09
N GLY A 423 -19.34 -16.42 -3.12
CA GLY A 423 -20.30 -15.33 -3.26
C GLY A 423 -20.80 -14.74 -1.94
N TYR A 424 -20.07 -14.92 -0.84
CA TYR A 424 -20.53 -14.55 0.51
C TYR A 424 -20.67 -13.03 0.74
N LEU A 425 -20.13 -12.18 -0.12
CA LEU A 425 -20.12 -10.71 0.04
C LEU A 425 -21.47 -10.11 0.49
N PRO A 426 -22.64 -10.41 -0.11
CA PRO A 426 -23.89 -9.84 0.37
C PRO A 426 -24.25 -10.25 1.79
N LYS A 427 -23.89 -11.49 2.19
CA LYS A 427 -24.11 -11.99 3.55
C LYS A 427 -23.14 -11.36 4.54
N ASP A 428 -21.90 -11.12 4.10
CA ASP A 428 -20.87 -10.44 4.90
C ASP A 428 -21.25 -8.99 5.16
N LEU A 429 -21.70 -8.24 4.15
CA LEU A 429 -22.23 -6.89 4.34
C LEU A 429 -23.42 -6.88 5.30
N ALA A 430 -24.35 -7.85 5.17
CA ALA A 430 -25.50 -7.97 6.05
C ALA A 430 -25.12 -8.23 7.52
N ARG A 431 -23.98 -8.87 7.82
CA ARG A 431 -23.46 -9.01 9.19
C ARG A 431 -23.21 -7.66 9.82
N TYR A 432 -22.58 -6.73 9.09
CA TYR A 432 -22.29 -5.37 9.56
C TYR A 432 -23.56 -4.50 9.62
N GLU A 433 -24.49 -4.66 8.68
CA GLU A 433 -25.79 -3.96 8.70
C GLU A 433 -26.63 -4.34 9.92
N ALA A 434 -26.56 -5.58 10.37
CA ALA A 434 -27.31 -6.10 11.51
C ALA A 434 -26.80 -5.63 12.87
N LEU A 435 -25.58 -5.05 12.96
CA LEU A 435 -24.97 -4.63 14.22
C LEU A 435 -25.76 -3.51 14.90
N THR A 436 -25.80 -3.57 16.23
CA THR A 436 -26.46 -2.58 17.08
C THR A 436 -25.50 -2.06 18.16
N PRO A 437 -25.75 -0.89 18.76
CA PRO A 437 -24.96 -0.43 19.90
C PRO A 437 -24.91 -1.46 21.05
N ALA A 438 -26.00 -2.22 21.25
CA ALA A 438 -26.07 -3.24 22.30
C ALA A 438 -25.19 -4.46 21.96
N SER A 439 -25.12 -4.91 20.68
CA SER A 439 -24.25 -6.01 20.29
C SER A 439 -22.77 -5.64 20.45
N ILE A 440 -22.40 -4.41 20.05
CA ILE A 440 -21.03 -3.90 20.23
C ILE A 440 -20.66 -3.77 21.71
N GLN A 441 -21.59 -3.32 22.56
CA GLN A 441 -21.39 -3.30 24.01
C GLN A 441 -21.20 -4.72 24.56
N GLY A 442 -21.98 -5.69 24.07
CA GLY A 442 -21.91 -7.10 24.49
C GLY A 442 -20.54 -7.72 24.22
N ILE A 443 -20.00 -7.55 23.01
CA ILE A 443 -18.64 -8.03 22.70
C ILE A 443 -17.59 -7.28 23.53
N GLY A 444 -17.77 -5.97 23.72
CA GLY A 444 -16.91 -5.17 24.59
C GLY A 444 -16.82 -5.74 25.99
N GLN A 445 -17.95 -6.15 26.58
CA GLN A 445 -18.00 -6.71 27.93
C GLN A 445 -17.39 -8.12 28.01
N SER A 446 -17.57 -8.94 26.99
CA SER A 446 -17.10 -10.33 27.00
C SER A 446 -15.63 -10.51 26.63
N VAL A 447 -15.08 -9.65 25.76
CA VAL A 447 -13.75 -9.83 25.14
C VAL A 447 -12.75 -8.78 25.62
N PHE A 448 -13.11 -7.49 25.65
CA PHE A 448 -12.16 -6.39 25.82
C PHE A 448 -11.91 -6.04 27.30
N GLY A 449 -11.85 -7.06 28.16
CA GLY A 449 -11.60 -6.90 29.59
C GLY A 449 -10.12 -6.64 29.91
N LYS A 450 -9.86 -5.87 31.00
CA LYS A 450 -8.50 -5.57 31.46
C LYS A 450 -7.69 -6.82 31.81
N ASN A 451 -8.34 -7.84 32.37
CA ASN A 451 -7.68 -9.10 32.74
C ASN A 451 -7.54 -10.07 31.56
N GLN A 452 -8.08 -9.74 30.37
CA GLN A 452 -8.11 -10.61 29.19
C GLN A 452 -7.15 -10.13 28.11
N ARG A 453 -6.15 -9.31 28.45
CA ARG A 453 -5.29 -8.63 27.49
C ARG A 453 -3.80 -8.90 27.71
N VAL A 454 -3.04 -8.55 26.69
CA VAL A 454 -1.59 -8.38 26.77
C VAL A 454 -1.25 -6.90 26.63
N VAL A 455 -0.17 -6.47 27.28
CA VAL A 455 0.32 -5.08 27.24
C VAL A 455 1.82 -5.10 27.03
N ILE A 456 2.28 -4.39 26.00
CA ILE A 456 3.70 -4.25 25.71
C ILE A 456 4.11 -2.78 25.76
N TYR A 457 5.14 -2.49 26.52
CA TYR A 457 5.83 -1.21 26.50
C TYR A 457 7.09 -1.35 25.64
N CYS A 458 7.10 -0.71 24.44
CA CYS A 458 8.32 -0.57 23.68
C CYS A 458 8.98 0.78 24.00
N VAL A 459 10.17 0.73 24.56
CA VAL A 459 10.90 1.93 24.99
C VAL A 459 12.21 2.07 24.23
N SER A 460 12.68 3.32 24.11
CA SER A 460 13.97 3.59 23.47
C SER A 460 15.12 2.89 24.20
N GLY A 461 15.94 2.19 23.46
CA GLY A 461 17.09 1.46 24.02
C GLY A 461 17.84 0.65 22.97
N LYS A 462 18.69 -0.24 23.41
CA LYS A 462 19.41 -1.13 22.50
C LYS A 462 18.44 -2.19 21.99
N LYS A 463 18.26 -2.26 20.68
CA LYS A 463 17.57 -3.39 20.03
C LYS A 463 18.43 -4.65 20.18
N VAL A 464 17.79 -5.76 20.54
CA VAL A 464 18.42 -7.08 20.59
C VAL A 464 17.64 -7.98 19.64
N THR A 465 18.30 -8.42 18.59
CA THR A 465 17.74 -9.37 17.61
C THR A 465 18.52 -10.67 17.70
N GLU A 466 17.85 -11.79 17.47
CA GLU A 466 18.48 -13.09 17.40
C GLU A 466 18.89 -13.36 15.94
N ASP A 467 20.18 -13.61 15.72
CA ASP A 467 20.68 -14.12 14.44
C ASP A 467 21.59 -15.31 14.69
N VAL A 468 21.61 -16.24 13.75
CA VAL A 468 22.42 -17.47 13.85
C VAL A 468 23.41 -17.51 12.70
N PRO A 469 24.62 -18.07 12.94
CA PRO A 469 25.58 -18.28 11.86
C PRO A 469 24.98 -19.23 10.80
N ARG A 470 25.47 -19.08 9.57
CA ARG A 470 25.12 -20.01 8.50
C ARG A 470 25.49 -21.44 8.90
N SER A 471 24.59 -22.37 8.67
CA SER A 471 24.80 -23.78 8.97
C SER A 471 26.00 -24.35 8.22
N PRO A 472 26.77 -25.26 8.81
CA PRO A 472 27.78 -26.02 8.07
C PRO A 472 27.10 -26.77 6.91
N GLU A 473 27.92 -27.15 5.91
CA GLU A 473 27.40 -27.90 4.76
C GLU A 473 26.50 -29.08 5.17
N ASP A 474 25.32 -29.10 4.55
CA ASP A 474 24.27 -30.07 4.85
C ASP A 474 24.69 -31.48 4.46
N THR A 475 24.51 -32.44 5.35
CA THR A 475 24.80 -33.84 5.09
C THR A 475 23.84 -34.47 4.08
N ASP A 476 22.69 -33.83 3.82
CA ASP A 476 21.65 -34.27 2.89
C ASP A 476 22.00 -33.98 1.40
N ALA A 477 23.20 -33.50 1.09
CA ALA A 477 23.64 -33.05 -0.24
C ALA A 477 23.42 -34.06 -1.39
N ASN A 478 23.18 -35.32 -1.09
CA ASN A 478 22.98 -36.40 -2.06
C ASN A 478 21.57 -36.96 -2.06
N VAL A 479 20.63 -36.39 -1.30
CA VAL A 479 19.25 -36.83 -1.31
C VAL A 479 18.62 -36.38 -2.62
N LYS A 480 18.37 -37.32 -3.53
CA LYS A 480 17.47 -37.04 -4.65
C LYS A 480 16.07 -36.93 -4.13
N VAL A 481 15.46 -35.77 -4.33
CA VAL A 481 14.02 -35.61 -4.20
C VAL A 481 13.44 -36.36 -5.39
N VAL A 482 12.94 -37.56 -5.17
CA VAL A 482 12.38 -38.40 -6.26
C VAL A 482 10.93 -37.99 -6.44
N PRO A 483 10.53 -37.57 -7.65
CA PRO A 483 9.13 -37.28 -7.93
C PRO A 483 8.26 -38.51 -7.71
N PRO A 484 7.02 -38.36 -7.27
CA PRO A 484 6.09 -39.47 -7.10
C PRO A 484 5.51 -40.00 -8.43
N TYR A 485 5.95 -39.48 -9.56
CA TYR A 485 5.35 -39.72 -10.87
C TYR A 485 5.93 -40.96 -11.57
N THR A 486 5.06 -41.62 -12.34
CA THR A 486 5.50 -42.70 -13.21
C THR A 486 6.05 -42.17 -14.53
N PRO A 487 6.93 -42.93 -15.22
CA PRO A 487 7.44 -42.52 -16.53
C PRO A 487 6.34 -42.30 -17.59
N GLU A 488 5.21 -42.99 -17.44
CA GLU A 488 4.03 -42.82 -18.29
C GLU A 488 3.38 -41.47 -18.07
N PHE A 489 3.27 -41.05 -16.81
CA PHE A 489 2.74 -39.71 -16.45
C PHE A 489 3.64 -38.60 -16.96
N GLU A 490 4.95 -38.69 -16.72
CA GLU A 490 5.93 -37.73 -17.22
C GLU A 490 5.87 -37.62 -18.75
N THR A 491 5.76 -38.75 -19.43
CA THR A 491 5.63 -38.79 -20.91
C THR A 491 4.34 -38.09 -21.36
N ALA A 492 3.24 -38.29 -20.66
CA ALA A 492 1.96 -37.64 -20.97
C ALA A 492 1.99 -36.11 -20.72
N GLN A 493 2.93 -35.64 -19.91
CA GLN A 493 3.11 -34.21 -19.61
C GLN A 493 4.18 -33.53 -20.46
N ASN A 494 4.83 -34.22 -21.40
CA ASN A 494 5.88 -33.66 -22.28
C ASN A 494 5.48 -32.41 -23.06
N TRP A 495 4.19 -32.16 -23.27
CA TRP A 495 3.67 -30.97 -23.92
C TRP A 495 3.95 -29.70 -23.12
N ARG A 496 4.20 -29.79 -21.80
CA ARG A 496 4.53 -28.68 -20.92
C ARG A 496 5.87 -28.02 -21.24
N LYS A 497 6.75 -28.70 -21.95
CA LYS A 497 8.04 -28.16 -22.44
C LYS A 497 7.86 -27.02 -23.44
N ASP A 498 6.69 -26.96 -24.06
CA ASP A 498 6.34 -25.88 -25.00
C ASP A 498 5.59 -24.78 -24.23
N VAL A 499 6.25 -23.64 -24.05
CA VAL A 499 5.66 -22.47 -23.42
C VAL A 499 4.40 -22.05 -24.19
N PRO A 500 3.25 -21.88 -23.52
CA PRO A 500 2.03 -21.43 -24.20
C PRO A 500 2.26 -20.13 -24.95
N GLN A 501 1.81 -20.08 -26.20
CA GLN A 501 1.86 -18.85 -26.97
C GLN A 501 0.69 -17.96 -26.63
N ALA A 502 0.92 -16.65 -26.66
CA ALA A 502 -0.15 -15.66 -26.50
C ALA A 502 -1.25 -15.86 -27.52
N GLY A 503 -2.49 -15.68 -27.12
CA GLY A 503 -3.60 -15.50 -28.05
C GLY A 503 -3.47 -14.20 -28.85
N PRO A 504 -4.45 -13.92 -29.74
CA PRO A 504 -4.48 -12.64 -30.45
C PRO A 504 -4.44 -11.46 -29.47
N GLU A 505 -3.62 -10.44 -29.78
CA GLU A 505 -3.54 -9.24 -28.94
C GLU A 505 -4.92 -8.57 -28.84
N PRO A 506 -5.41 -8.29 -27.62
CA PRO A 506 -6.67 -7.60 -27.46
C PRO A 506 -6.58 -6.17 -27.98
N THR A 507 -7.68 -5.64 -28.53
CA THR A 507 -7.73 -4.24 -28.91
C THR A 507 -7.77 -3.38 -27.65
N LEU A 508 -6.71 -2.62 -27.45
CA LEU A 508 -6.59 -1.75 -26.28
C LEU A 508 -7.31 -0.43 -26.51
N HIS A 509 -8.33 -0.15 -25.70
CA HIS A 509 -9.06 1.10 -25.70
C HIS A 509 -8.79 1.86 -24.39
N LEU A 510 -7.65 2.57 -24.33
CA LEU A 510 -7.36 3.41 -23.16
C LEU A 510 -8.25 4.65 -23.19
N PRO A 511 -8.89 5.03 -22.08
CA PRO A 511 -9.77 6.19 -22.03
C PRO A 511 -8.96 7.48 -22.21
N ALA A 512 -9.51 8.41 -23.00
CA ALA A 512 -9.08 9.80 -22.96
C ALA A 512 -10.13 10.61 -22.21
N PRO A 513 -9.73 11.55 -21.35
CA PRO A 513 -10.68 12.34 -20.58
C PRO A 513 -11.51 13.23 -21.51
N ARG A 514 -12.81 13.32 -21.24
CA ARG A 514 -13.61 14.44 -21.70
C ARG A 514 -13.17 15.68 -20.93
N THR A 515 -12.97 16.78 -21.63
CA THR A 515 -12.51 18.02 -21.00
C THR A 515 -13.44 19.18 -21.30
N PHE A 516 -13.75 19.94 -20.28
CA PHE A 516 -14.47 21.20 -20.40
C PHE A 516 -13.94 22.23 -19.39
N THR A 517 -14.36 23.49 -19.56
CA THR A 517 -13.96 24.57 -18.65
C THR A 517 -15.21 25.25 -18.13
N ILE A 518 -15.33 25.42 -16.82
CA ILE A 518 -16.42 26.18 -16.22
C ILE A 518 -16.15 27.69 -16.27
N ALA A 519 -17.18 28.52 -15.95
CA ALA A 519 -17.15 29.96 -16.20
C ALA A 519 -15.97 30.73 -15.56
N ASN A 520 -15.45 30.25 -14.43
CA ASN A 520 -14.31 30.88 -13.74
C ASN A 520 -12.92 30.46 -14.26
N GLY A 521 -12.88 29.60 -15.29
CA GLY A 521 -11.63 29.16 -15.93
C GLY A 521 -11.08 27.83 -15.38
N LEU A 522 -11.72 27.20 -14.40
CA LEU A 522 -11.32 25.89 -13.90
C LEU A 522 -11.53 24.84 -14.99
N LYS A 523 -10.47 24.09 -15.30
CA LYS A 523 -10.53 22.91 -16.19
C LYS A 523 -11.12 21.72 -15.46
N VAL A 524 -11.96 20.97 -16.14
CA VAL A 524 -12.51 19.70 -15.65
C VAL A 524 -12.12 18.58 -16.60
N TYR A 525 -11.59 17.49 -16.04
CA TYR A 525 -11.30 16.24 -16.73
C TYR A 525 -12.25 15.18 -16.22
N LEU A 526 -12.91 14.45 -17.09
CA LEU A 526 -13.93 13.44 -16.75
C LEU A 526 -13.65 12.12 -17.47
N ILE A 527 -13.68 11.02 -16.70
CA ILE A 527 -13.82 9.65 -17.20
C ILE A 527 -15.09 9.08 -16.64
N GLU A 528 -16.04 8.71 -17.53
CA GLU A 528 -17.30 8.07 -17.15
C GLU A 528 -17.12 6.55 -17.08
N GLU A 529 -17.35 5.96 -15.90
CA GLU A 529 -17.27 4.51 -15.66
C GLU A 529 -18.47 4.07 -14.80
N HIS A 530 -19.40 3.29 -15.41
CA HIS A 530 -20.67 2.96 -14.78
C HIS A 530 -20.82 1.51 -14.30
N ALA A 531 -19.71 0.74 -14.31
CA ALA A 531 -19.75 -0.68 -13.93
C ALA A 531 -19.96 -0.89 -12.43
N LEU A 532 -19.42 -0.01 -11.61
CA LEU A 532 -19.55 -0.02 -10.15
C LEU A 532 -20.04 1.35 -9.64
N PRO A 533 -20.84 1.37 -8.56
CA PRO A 533 -21.39 2.62 -8.01
C PRO A 533 -20.34 3.40 -7.20
N VAL A 534 -19.19 3.70 -7.79
CA VAL A 534 -18.06 4.36 -7.14
C VAL A 534 -17.63 5.60 -7.91
N MET A 535 -17.05 6.57 -7.21
CA MET A 535 -16.46 7.75 -7.82
C MET A 535 -15.19 8.19 -7.09
N SER A 536 -14.29 8.80 -7.84
CA SER A 536 -13.13 9.54 -7.35
C SER A 536 -13.14 10.94 -7.92
N ALA A 537 -12.82 11.94 -7.09
CA ALA A 537 -12.59 13.30 -7.58
C ALA A 537 -11.36 13.89 -6.90
N SER A 538 -10.58 14.64 -7.66
CA SER A 538 -9.39 15.32 -7.17
C SER A 538 -9.31 16.76 -7.72
N LEU A 539 -9.22 17.72 -6.81
CA LEU A 539 -8.81 19.07 -7.19
C LEU A 539 -7.29 19.13 -7.11
N VAL A 540 -6.63 19.23 -8.25
CA VAL A 540 -5.18 19.28 -8.38
C VAL A 540 -4.76 20.71 -8.70
N THR A 541 -3.77 21.23 -7.97
CA THR A 541 -3.22 22.58 -8.18
C THR A 541 -1.71 22.49 -8.39
N LEU A 542 -1.14 23.44 -9.17
CA LEU A 542 0.31 23.55 -9.36
C LEU A 542 0.98 24.22 -8.14
N ALA A 543 0.67 23.74 -6.94
CA ALA A 543 1.07 24.29 -5.65
C ALA A 543 2.00 23.34 -4.89
N GLY A 544 2.96 22.72 -5.58
CA GLY A 544 3.88 21.76 -5.01
C GLY A 544 5.06 22.36 -4.25
N GLY A 545 5.94 21.49 -3.79
CA GLY A 545 7.17 21.84 -3.07
C GLY A 545 8.13 22.72 -3.89
N GLU A 546 8.04 22.67 -5.23
CA GLU A 546 8.78 23.56 -6.14
C GLU A 546 8.51 25.05 -5.88
N ASN A 547 7.34 25.36 -5.32
CA ASN A 547 6.92 26.73 -5.00
C ASN A 547 7.29 27.17 -3.58
N ASN A 548 7.97 26.32 -2.81
CA ASN A 548 8.42 26.70 -1.47
C ASN A 548 9.45 27.83 -1.54
N PRO A 549 9.35 28.86 -0.69
CA PRO A 549 10.48 29.76 -0.46
C PRO A 549 11.71 28.96 0.01
N THR A 550 12.89 29.36 -0.42
CA THR A 550 14.15 28.65 -0.13
C THR A 550 14.44 28.52 1.38
N ASP A 551 13.96 29.47 2.19
CA ASP A 551 14.06 29.48 3.65
C ASP A 551 12.91 28.72 4.35
N LYS A 552 11.89 28.24 3.59
CA LYS A 552 10.73 27.52 4.11
C LYS A 552 10.42 26.23 3.36
N PRO A 553 11.39 25.29 3.24
CA PRO A 553 11.10 24.00 2.64
C PRO A 553 10.00 23.28 3.44
N GLY A 554 9.09 22.61 2.73
CA GLY A 554 7.94 21.92 3.32
C GLY A 554 6.69 22.80 3.55
N LEU A 555 6.70 24.08 3.18
CA LEU A 555 5.54 24.97 3.34
C LEU A 555 4.32 24.48 2.56
N ALA A 556 4.48 24.06 1.30
CA ALA A 556 3.40 23.52 0.46
C ALA A 556 2.71 22.32 1.13
N ALA A 557 3.49 21.35 1.59
CA ALA A 557 2.92 20.18 2.26
C ALA A 557 2.33 20.49 3.64
N PHE A 558 2.83 21.50 4.33
CA PHE A 558 2.21 21.95 5.57
C PHE A 558 0.87 22.64 5.28
N ALA A 559 0.81 23.53 4.27
CA ALA A 559 -0.44 24.16 3.85
C ALA A 559 -1.48 23.13 3.40
N ALA A 560 -1.10 22.18 2.53
CA ALA A 560 -1.98 21.10 2.11
C ALA A 560 -2.52 20.28 3.31
N ARG A 561 -1.65 19.89 4.25
CA ARG A 561 -2.07 19.16 5.44
C ARG A 561 -3.08 19.91 6.30
N MET A 562 -2.99 21.24 6.33
CA MET A 562 -3.92 22.08 7.09
C MET A 562 -5.32 22.16 6.49
N LEU A 563 -5.50 21.90 5.20
CA LEU A 563 -6.81 21.98 4.53
C LEU A 563 -7.85 21.09 5.19
N THR A 564 -7.45 19.89 5.64
CA THR A 564 -8.33 18.93 6.32
C THR A 564 -8.46 19.15 7.83
N GLU A 565 -7.87 20.23 8.36
CA GLU A 565 -7.91 20.54 9.81
C GLU A 565 -8.96 21.62 10.14
N GLY A 566 -9.95 21.78 9.30
CA GLY A 566 -11.14 22.62 9.46
C GLY A 566 -11.26 23.68 8.39
N THR A 567 -12.50 24.03 8.14
CA THR A 567 -12.90 25.03 7.16
C THR A 567 -13.54 26.24 7.85
N ALA A 568 -13.97 27.23 7.09
CA ALA A 568 -14.72 28.37 7.62
C ALA A 568 -16.05 27.96 8.29
N THR A 569 -16.62 26.82 7.86
CA THR A 569 -17.94 26.34 8.30
C THR A 569 -17.88 25.11 9.23
N ARG A 570 -16.77 24.35 9.18
CA ARG A 570 -16.61 23.07 9.91
C ARG A 570 -15.33 23.05 10.74
N SER A 571 -15.42 22.59 11.97
CA SER A 571 -14.22 22.21 12.72
C SER A 571 -13.58 20.95 12.13
N SER A 572 -12.33 20.67 12.51
CA SER A 572 -11.60 19.45 12.12
C SER A 572 -12.39 18.16 12.41
N THR A 573 -13.02 18.08 13.59
CA THR A 573 -13.83 16.94 14.00
C THR A 573 -15.17 16.87 13.24
N GLN A 574 -15.86 18.01 13.03
CA GLN A 574 -17.08 18.03 12.24
C GLN A 574 -16.83 17.58 10.80
N LEU A 575 -15.79 18.10 10.16
CA LEU A 575 -15.39 17.67 8.82
C LEU A 575 -15.14 16.17 8.75
N ALA A 576 -14.38 15.61 9.69
CA ALA A 576 -14.11 14.17 9.73
C ALA A 576 -15.39 13.34 9.95
N ASN A 577 -16.33 13.82 10.77
CA ASN A 577 -17.63 13.16 10.97
C ASN A 577 -18.49 13.19 9.71
N ASP A 578 -18.54 14.34 8.99
CA ASP A 578 -19.33 14.47 7.77
C ASP A 578 -18.80 13.58 6.65
N ILE A 579 -17.46 13.46 6.52
CA ILE A 579 -16.80 12.55 5.59
C ILE A 579 -17.19 11.09 5.91
N ALA A 580 -17.08 10.68 7.17
CA ALA A 580 -17.39 9.33 7.59
C ALA A 580 -18.89 9.00 7.48
N GLN A 581 -19.77 9.99 7.71
CA GLN A 581 -21.22 9.79 7.59
C GLN A 581 -21.66 9.38 6.20
N ILE A 582 -20.98 9.86 5.15
CA ILE A 582 -21.26 9.45 3.76
C ILE A 582 -20.40 8.28 3.29
N GLY A 583 -19.63 7.64 4.18
CA GLY A 583 -18.72 6.54 3.84
C GLY A 583 -17.62 6.96 2.87
N ALA A 584 -17.25 8.24 2.84
CA ALA A 584 -16.19 8.74 1.96
C ALA A 584 -14.81 8.69 2.62
N SER A 585 -13.79 8.74 1.78
CA SER A 585 -12.43 9.08 2.20
C SER A 585 -12.01 10.40 1.56
N LEU A 586 -11.53 11.36 2.34
CA LEU A 586 -11.05 12.65 1.85
C LEU A 586 -9.68 12.94 2.42
N GLY A 587 -8.73 13.30 1.55
CA GLY A 587 -7.36 13.62 1.93
C GLY A 587 -6.82 14.82 1.17
N SER A 588 -5.79 15.46 1.72
CA SER A 588 -5.03 16.49 1.04
C SER A 588 -3.54 16.22 1.19
N ASN A 589 -2.81 16.40 0.09
CA ASN A 589 -1.38 16.16 0.02
C ASN A 589 -0.72 17.18 -0.91
N ALA A 590 0.60 17.38 -0.75
CA ALA A 590 1.42 18.06 -1.75
C ALA A 590 2.66 17.23 -2.05
N SER A 591 2.92 17.05 -3.35
CA SER A 591 4.15 16.51 -3.91
C SER A 591 5.17 17.63 -4.18
N MET A 592 6.20 17.32 -4.94
CA MET A 592 7.14 18.36 -5.41
C MET A 592 6.49 19.29 -6.45
N ASP A 593 5.64 18.78 -7.34
CA ASP A 593 5.14 19.50 -8.51
C ASP A 593 3.68 20.00 -8.37
N ASN A 594 2.92 19.42 -7.42
CA ASN A 594 1.51 19.71 -7.26
C ASN A 594 1.04 19.57 -5.81
N ALA A 595 -0.13 20.12 -5.53
CA ALA A 595 -0.93 19.76 -4.37
C ALA A 595 -2.30 19.26 -4.84
N SER A 596 -2.91 18.36 -4.06
CA SER A 596 -4.22 17.81 -4.34
C SER A 596 -5.10 17.71 -3.11
N VAL A 597 -6.40 17.89 -3.31
CA VAL A 597 -7.44 17.47 -2.39
C VAL A 597 -8.26 16.42 -3.12
N SER A 598 -8.34 15.21 -2.59
CA SER A 598 -8.98 14.08 -3.26
C SER A 598 -10.05 13.48 -2.38
N VAL A 599 -11.16 13.06 -3.00
CA VAL A 599 -12.27 12.36 -2.33
C VAL A 599 -12.63 11.10 -3.12
N ARG A 600 -12.89 10.01 -2.41
CA ARG A 600 -13.50 8.80 -2.94
C ARG A 600 -14.78 8.50 -2.17
N ALA A 601 -15.83 8.13 -2.90
CA ALA A 601 -17.13 7.84 -2.31
C ALA A 601 -17.91 6.88 -3.20
N LEU A 602 -19.04 6.39 -2.68
CA LEU A 602 -20.06 5.77 -3.52
C LEU A 602 -20.75 6.86 -4.35
N SER A 603 -21.13 6.55 -5.59
CA SER A 603 -21.68 7.54 -6.53
C SER A 603 -23.00 8.19 -6.07
N ASN A 604 -23.80 7.48 -5.27
CA ASN A 604 -25.00 8.05 -4.64
C ASN A 604 -24.70 9.20 -3.66
N ASN A 605 -23.47 9.31 -3.18
CA ASN A 605 -22.97 10.37 -2.28
C ASN A 605 -22.11 11.42 -3.02
N ALA A 606 -22.07 11.40 -4.36
CA ALA A 606 -21.22 12.27 -5.16
C ALA A 606 -21.39 13.77 -4.86
N SER A 607 -22.63 14.23 -4.69
CA SER A 607 -22.92 15.64 -4.36
C SER A 607 -22.28 16.05 -3.02
N GLY A 608 -22.48 15.25 -1.97
CA GLY A 608 -21.87 15.50 -0.66
C GLY A 608 -20.33 15.39 -0.67
N ALA A 609 -19.80 14.45 -1.45
CA ALA A 609 -18.37 14.29 -1.62
C ALA A 609 -17.71 15.51 -2.27
N LEU A 610 -18.31 16.04 -3.35
CA LEU A 610 -17.81 17.25 -4.02
C LEU A 610 -18.05 18.54 -3.21
N GLU A 611 -19.14 18.60 -2.43
CA GLU A 611 -19.34 19.68 -1.46
C GLU A 611 -18.18 19.73 -0.45
N LEU A 612 -17.88 18.57 0.19
CA LEU A 612 -16.79 18.49 1.18
C LEU A 612 -15.41 18.79 0.54
N LEU A 613 -15.18 18.28 -0.67
CA LEU A 613 -13.96 18.55 -1.43
C LEU A 613 -13.79 20.07 -1.66
N SER A 614 -14.85 20.75 -2.11
CA SER A 614 -14.81 22.18 -2.37
C SER A 614 -14.65 22.99 -1.09
N ASP A 615 -15.36 22.65 -0.01
CA ASP A 615 -15.25 23.34 1.27
C ASP A 615 -13.81 23.29 1.81
N VAL A 616 -13.20 22.09 1.78
CA VAL A 616 -11.79 21.87 2.20
C VAL A 616 -10.80 22.65 1.34
N ALA A 617 -10.97 22.63 0.03
CA ALA A 617 -10.02 23.24 -0.88
C ALA A 617 -10.14 24.77 -0.94
N LEU A 618 -11.38 25.30 -0.86
CA LEU A 618 -11.68 26.71 -1.13
C LEU A 618 -11.83 27.56 0.15
N HIS A 619 -12.12 26.95 1.29
CA HIS A 619 -12.46 27.68 2.52
C HIS A 619 -11.68 27.21 3.76
N PRO A 620 -10.37 26.90 3.68
CA PRO A 620 -9.62 26.41 4.83
C PRO A 620 -9.52 27.51 5.91
N ALA A 621 -9.64 27.09 7.17
CA ALA A 621 -9.65 28.03 8.29
C ALA A 621 -8.26 28.41 8.84
N PHE A 622 -7.26 27.58 8.66
CA PHE A 622 -5.90 27.72 9.21
C PHE A 622 -5.89 28.18 10.69
N LYS A 623 -6.74 27.62 11.54
CA LYS A 623 -6.83 28.02 12.95
C LYS A 623 -5.49 27.85 13.66
N ALA A 624 -5.09 28.83 14.46
CA ALA A 624 -3.80 28.87 15.15
C ALA A 624 -3.55 27.64 16.02
N GLU A 625 -4.57 27.15 16.73
CA GLU A 625 -4.51 25.95 17.55
C GLU A 625 -4.20 24.69 16.73
N GLU A 626 -4.82 24.55 15.54
CA GLU A 626 -4.58 23.45 14.63
C GLU A 626 -3.20 23.56 13.97
N VAL A 627 -2.78 24.75 13.59
CA VAL A 627 -1.42 24.99 13.08
C VAL A 627 -0.37 24.51 14.08
N GLU A 628 -0.52 24.87 15.37
CA GLU A 628 0.41 24.44 16.41
C GLU A 628 0.35 22.93 16.68
N ARG A 629 -0.85 22.35 16.62
CA ARG A 629 -0.99 20.89 16.75
C ARG A 629 -0.29 20.16 15.60
N ILE A 630 -0.54 20.56 14.35
CA ILE A 630 0.10 19.96 13.15
C ILE A 630 1.59 20.25 13.13
N ARG A 631 2.04 21.44 13.55
CA ARG A 631 3.48 21.74 13.70
C ARG A 631 4.16 20.71 14.60
N LYS A 632 3.61 20.45 15.77
CA LYS A 632 4.15 19.44 16.70
C LYS A 632 4.17 18.06 16.07
N GLN A 633 3.11 17.66 15.35
CA GLN A 633 3.07 16.36 14.64
C GLN A 633 4.15 16.27 13.57
N ARG A 634 4.36 17.33 12.77
CA ARG A 634 5.41 17.36 11.72
C ARG A 634 6.83 17.29 12.31
N LEU A 635 7.09 18.00 13.39
CA LEU A 635 8.39 17.92 14.07
C LEU A 635 8.67 16.50 14.60
N VAL A 636 7.66 15.83 15.09
CA VAL A 636 7.78 14.42 15.49
C VAL A 636 7.96 13.51 14.28
N ALA A 637 7.25 13.75 13.18
CA ALA A 637 7.43 12.97 11.94
C ALA A 637 8.86 13.09 11.39
N ILE A 638 9.45 14.30 11.41
CA ILE A 638 10.86 14.50 11.05
C ILE A 638 11.79 13.67 11.94
N LEU A 639 11.51 13.62 13.24
CA LEU A 639 12.28 12.84 14.19
C LEU A 639 12.16 11.32 13.91
N GLN A 640 10.95 10.84 13.62
CA GLN A 640 10.70 9.43 13.31
C GLN A 640 11.27 8.99 11.95
N GLU A 641 11.37 9.90 10.96
CA GLU A 641 12.05 9.60 9.70
C GLU A 641 13.53 9.19 9.91
N ALA A 642 14.19 9.65 10.98
CA ALA A 642 15.54 9.23 11.32
C ALA A 642 15.64 7.75 11.75
N ASP A 643 14.54 7.16 12.21
CA ASP A 643 14.45 5.73 12.55
C ASP A 643 14.43 4.85 11.29
N GLN A 644 14.05 5.42 10.14
CA GLN A 644 13.90 4.73 8.85
C GLN A 644 15.15 4.89 7.99
N PRO A 645 15.98 3.84 7.76
CA PRO A 645 17.24 3.96 7.00
C PRO A 645 17.03 4.43 5.55
N ILE A 646 15.98 3.97 4.87
CA ILE A 646 15.66 4.39 3.49
C ILE A 646 15.27 5.88 3.46
N ALA A 647 14.44 6.35 4.40
CA ALA A 647 14.03 7.75 4.46
C ALA A 647 15.24 8.68 4.69
N SER A 648 16.14 8.28 5.59
CA SER A 648 17.41 8.97 5.81
C SER A 648 18.27 9.01 4.55
N ALA A 649 18.44 7.87 3.85
CA ALA A 649 19.24 7.81 2.62
C ALA A 649 18.64 8.71 1.51
N LEU A 650 17.31 8.68 1.33
CA LEU A 650 16.63 9.51 0.33
C LEU A 650 16.80 11.00 0.62
N ARG A 651 16.59 11.42 1.88
CA ARG A 651 16.77 12.82 2.31
C ARG A 651 18.19 13.30 2.07
N VAL A 652 19.17 12.55 2.56
CA VAL A 652 20.59 12.89 2.44
C VAL A 652 21.02 12.92 0.98
N GLY A 653 20.57 11.95 0.17
CA GLY A 653 20.89 11.85 -1.25
C GLY A 653 20.30 13.00 -2.07
N GLN A 654 19.02 13.32 -1.88
CA GLN A 654 18.39 14.47 -2.56
C GLN A 654 19.08 15.79 -2.19
N LYS A 655 19.35 16.02 -0.91
CA LYS A 655 20.08 17.22 -0.46
C LYS A 655 21.48 17.29 -1.06
N ALA A 656 22.16 16.17 -1.18
CA ALA A 656 23.52 16.13 -1.73
C ALA A 656 23.56 16.40 -3.25
N VAL A 657 22.47 16.07 -3.99
CA VAL A 657 22.37 16.32 -5.44
C VAL A 657 21.84 17.71 -5.75
N TYR A 658 20.76 18.13 -5.09
CA TYR A 658 20.04 19.38 -5.42
C TYR A 658 20.41 20.57 -4.53
N GLY A 659 21.18 20.34 -3.43
CA GLY A 659 21.59 21.43 -2.53
C GLY A 659 20.39 22.11 -1.87
N ASP A 660 20.34 23.44 -1.96
CA ASP A 660 19.28 24.27 -1.39
C ASP A 660 18.13 24.53 -2.37
N GLN A 661 18.12 23.89 -3.53
CA GLN A 661 17.00 23.95 -4.46
C GLN A 661 15.77 23.21 -3.89
N PRO A 662 14.55 23.53 -4.34
CA PRO A 662 13.34 22.90 -3.81
C PRO A 662 13.36 21.37 -3.81
N TYR A 663 13.87 20.73 -4.86
CA TYR A 663 13.99 19.26 -4.96
C TYR A 663 15.05 18.64 -4.04
N GLY A 664 15.89 19.46 -3.37
CA GLY A 664 16.84 19.00 -2.38
C GLY A 664 16.24 18.75 -0.99
N PHE A 665 14.97 19.02 -0.79
CA PHE A 665 14.31 18.88 0.50
C PHE A 665 13.20 17.82 0.47
N SER A 666 12.98 17.17 1.61
CA SER A 666 11.78 16.34 1.82
C SER A 666 10.52 17.23 1.84
N PRO A 667 9.37 16.77 1.33
CA PRO A 667 8.10 17.49 1.47
C PRO A 667 7.71 17.80 2.92
N VAL A 668 8.21 17.04 3.88
CA VAL A 668 8.00 17.31 5.31
C VAL A 668 8.68 18.61 5.74
N GLY A 669 9.76 19.02 5.08
CA GLY A 669 10.60 20.17 5.42
C GLY A 669 11.70 19.83 6.40
N THR A 670 12.29 20.87 7.00
CA THR A 670 13.30 20.74 8.07
C THR A 670 12.72 21.15 9.42
N THR A 671 13.40 20.75 10.50
CA THR A 671 13.04 21.19 11.85
C THR A 671 12.96 22.72 11.96
N GLU A 672 13.91 23.42 11.34
CA GLU A 672 14.02 24.89 11.35
C GLU A 672 12.87 25.53 10.57
N SER A 673 12.60 25.05 9.34
CA SER A 673 11.53 25.59 8.50
C SER A 673 10.16 25.37 9.12
N VAL A 674 9.89 24.16 9.67
CA VAL A 674 8.61 23.83 10.32
C VAL A 674 8.39 24.70 11.58
N LYS A 675 9.46 24.96 12.37
CA LYS A 675 9.38 25.88 13.53
C LYS A 675 9.13 27.33 13.11
N ALA A 676 9.74 27.76 12.01
CA ALA A 676 9.66 29.14 11.53
C ALA A 676 8.36 29.46 10.78
N THR A 677 7.70 28.46 10.17
CA THR A 677 6.46 28.66 9.40
C THR A 677 5.34 29.19 10.28
N THR A 678 4.72 30.30 9.89
CA THR A 678 3.61 30.94 10.62
C THR A 678 2.26 30.62 9.99
N GLN A 679 1.16 30.85 10.71
CA GLN A 679 -0.21 30.80 10.16
C GLN A 679 -0.36 31.71 8.93
N ALA A 680 0.24 32.90 8.97
CA ALA A 680 0.20 33.85 7.86
C ALA A 680 0.91 33.31 6.62
N ASP A 681 2.04 32.60 6.77
CA ASP A 681 2.73 31.96 5.66
C ASP A 681 1.87 30.89 4.98
N LEU A 682 1.20 30.05 5.77
CA LEU A 682 0.30 29.01 5.28
C LEU A 682 -0.88 29.60 4.50
N SER A 683 -1.53 30.62 5.06
CA SER A 683 -2.65 31.30 4.41
C SER A 683 -2.22 32.05 3.15
N ALA A 684 -1.05 32.69 3.19
CA ALA A 684 -0.50 33.41 2.03
C ALA A 684 -0.12 32.44 0.90
N PHE A 685 0.50 31.30 1.23
CA PHE A 685 0.82 30.26 0.26
C PHE A 685 -0.44 29.72 -0.41
N TRP A 686 -1.45 29.36 0.38
CA TRP A 686 -2.72 28.88 -0.15
C TRP A 686 -3.39 29.92 -1.06
N ALA A 687 -3.51 31.17 -0.61
CA ALA A 687 -4.16 32.24 -1.37
C ALA A 687 -3.44 32.55 -2.69
N ALA A 688 -2.12 32.37 -2.73
CA ALA A 688 -1.31 32.63 -3.91
C ALA A 688 -1.39 31.47 -4.95
N HIS A 689 -1.42 30.24 -4.52
CA HIS A 689 -1.23 29.05 -5.39
C HIS A 689 -2.49 28.23 -5.62
N TYR A 690 -3.56 28.41 -4.84
CA TYR A 690 -4.82 27.72 -5.07
C TYR A 690 -5.76 28.66 -5.87
N THR A 691 -5.62 28.63 -7.20
CA THR A 691 -6.40 29.48 -8.11
C THR A 691 -7.05 28.62 -9.21
N PRO A 692 -8.24 28.98 -9.73
CA PRO A 692 -8.92 28.18 -10.76
C PRO A 692 -8.09 28.02 -12.05
N LYS A 693 -7.20 28.97 -12.35
CA LYS A 693 -6.37 28.93 -13.57
C LYS A 693 -5.22 27.94 -13.48
N ASP A 694 -4.70 27.74 -12.27
CA ASP A 694 -3.58 26.85 -11.96
C ASP A 694 -4.06 25.53 -11.35
N ALA A 695 -5.34 25.20 -11.56
CA ALA A 695 -6.00 24.03 -11.04
C ALA A 695 -6.77 23.24 -12.10
N ALA A 696 -7.00 21.98 -11.82
CA ALA A 696 -7.93 21.13 -12.54
C ALA A 696 -8.77 20.33 -11.55
N LEU A 697 -10.07 20.20 -11.82
CA LEU A 697 -10.94 19.25 -11.18
C LEU A 697 -10.97 17.97 -12.05
N ILE A 698 -10.56 16.87 -11.48
CA ILE A 698 -10.49 15.57 -12.14
C ILE A 698 -11.52 14.67 -11.51
N VAL A 699 -12.38 14.06 -12.33
CA VAL A 699 -13.48 13.20 -11.87
C VAL A 699 -13.45 11.89 -12.68
N ALA A 700 -13.52 10.76 -12.01
CA ALA A 700 -13.71 9.45 -12.64
C ALA A 700 -14.75 8.63 -11.87
N GLY A 701 -15.53 7.83 -12.59
CA GLY A 701 -16.50 6.90 -12.02
C GLY A 701 -17.92 7.09 -12.50
N ASP A 702 -18.87 6.60 -11.69
CA ASP A 702 -20.30 6.52 -12.03
C ASP A 702 -21.00 7.89 -11.93
N LEU A 703 -20.60 8.76 -12.84
CA LEU A 703 -21.13 10.11 -13.02
C LEU A 703 -21.19 10.47 -14.51
N SER A 704 -22.34 10.91 -15.00
CA SER A 704 -22.45 11.42 -16.37
C SER A 704 -21.79 12.80 -16.52
N GLU A 705 -21.46 13.18 -17.76
CA GLU A 705 -20.92 14.53 -18.07
C GLU A 705 -21.85 15.65 -17.57
N GLU A 706 -23.17 15.51 -17.73
CA GLU A 706 -24.13 16.50 -17.26
C GLU A 706 -24.09 16.64 -15.74
N GLN A 707 -24.04 15.53 -15.01
CA GLN A 707 -23.92 15.54 -13.55
C GLN A 707 -22.58 16.16 -13.10
N ALA A 708 -21.46 15.75 -13.70
CA ALA A 708 -20.13 16.26 -13.37
C ALA A 708 -20.05 17.78 -13.64
N LYS A 709 -20.60 18.26 -14.75
CA LYS A 709 -20.65 19.67 -15.09
C LYS A 709 -21.51 20.46 -14.12
N HIS A 710 -22.70 19.95 -13.79
CA HIS A 710 -23.60 20.59 -12.84
C HIS A 710 -22.95 20.72 -11.45
N LEU A 711 -22.35 19.66 -10.94
CA LEU A 711 -21.69 19.64 -9.64
C LEU A 711 -20.42 20.52 -9.61
N ALA A 712 -19.65 20.53 -10.69
CA ALA A 712 -18.49 21.41 -10.83
C ALA A 712 -18.90 22.90 -10.79
N GLU A 713 -19.94 23.27 -11.53
CA GLU A 713 -20.47 24.65 -11.52
C GLU A 713 -21.07 25.01 -10.14
N GLN A 714 -21.80 24.10 -9.51
CA GLN A 714 -22.43 24.31 -8.22
C GLN A 714 -21.43 24.56 -7.11
N TYR A 715 -20.37 23.74 -7.02
CA TYR A 715 -19.46 23.77 -5.87
C TYR A 715 -18.17 24.57 -6.13
N PHE A 716 -17.75 24.73 -7.37
CA PHE A 716 -16.52 25.45 -7.72
C PHE A 716 -16.77 26.74 -8.55
N GLY A 717 -17.96 26.94 -9.08
CA GLY A 717 -18.26 28.08 -9.96
C GLY A 717 -18.07 29.47 -9.32
N SER A 718 -18.26 29.58 -8.02
CA SER A 718 -18.03 30.82 -7.26
C SER A 718 -16.54 31.06 -6.90
N TRP A 719 -15.65 30.09 -7.15
CA TRP A 719 -14.23 30.23 -6.86
C TRP A 719 -13.61 31.30 -7.75
N SER A 720 -13.23 32.41 -7.15
CA SER A 720 -12.59 33.53 -7.86
C SER A 720 -11.07 33.41 -7.87
N SER A 721 -10.44 33.82 -8.96
CA SER A 721 -8.99 33.93 -9.00
C SER A 721 -8.53 35.04 -8.04
N GLY A 722 -7.67 34.66 -7.08
CA GLY A 722 -6.85 35.63 -6.33
C GLY A 722 -5.88 36.36 -7.26
N ALA A 723 -5.08 37.28 -6.71
CA ALA A 723 -3.95 37.81 -7.46
C ALA A 723 -3.04 36.65 -7.88
N ALA A 724 -2.64 36.64 -9.18
CA ALA A 724 -1.72 35.62 -9.67
C ALA A 724 -0.47 35.57 -8.77
N ALA A 725 -0.09 34.36 -8.35
CA ALA A 725 1.16 34.16 -7.64
C ALA A 725 2.32 34.70 -8.51
N ALA A 726 3.27 35.35 -7.89
CA ALA A 726 4.54 35.58 -8.53
C ALA A 726 5.16 34.22 -8.81
N THR A 727 5.21 33.78 -10.05
CA THR A 727 5.94 32.56 -10.42
C THR A 727 7.43 32.84 -10.22
N ASN A 728 7.98 32.28 -9.14
CA ASN A 728 9.43 32.17 -9.06
C ASN A 728 9.87 31.16 -10.12
N PRO A 729 10.73 31.53 -11.08
CA PRO A 729 11.25 30.56 -12.02
C PRO A 729 11.99 29.49 -11.22
N PHE A 730 11.74 28.20 -11.53
CA PHE A 730 12.46 27.12 -10.92
C PHE A 730 13.97 27.34 -11.18
N PRO A 731 14.84 27.11 -10.16
CA PRO A 731 16.27 27.27 -10.34
C PRO A 731 16.79 26.39 -11.48
N ALA A 732 17.80 26.83 -12.20
CA ALA A 732 18.47 26.02 -13.21
C ALA A 732 18.94 24.70 -12.57
N ALA A 733 18.92 23.60 -13.35
CA ALA A 733 19.41 22.31 -12.88
C ALA A 733 20.81 22.46 -12.26
N PRO A 734 21.07 21.82 -11.12
CA PRO A 734 22.41 21.88 -10.51
C PRO A 734 23.45 21.23 -11.44
N ALA A 735 24.72 21.59 -11.26
CA ALA A 735 25.80 20.86 -11.93
C ALA A 735 25.79 19.38 -11.51
N SER A 736 26.14 18.48 -12.44
CA SER A 736 26.29 17.08 -12.11
C SER A 736 27.26 16.91 -10.92
N PRO A 737 26.87 16.14 -9.89
CA PRO A 737 27.70 15.96 -8.72
C PRO A 737 28.99 15.20 -9.07
N GLU A 738 30.08 15.49 -8.35
CA GLU A 738 31.24 14.61 -8.34
C GLU A 738 30.94 13.37 -7.48
N ARG A 739 31.40 12.20 -7.93
CA ARG A 739 31.20 10.95 -7.19
C ARG A 739 31.85 11.02 -5.81
N ARG A 740 31.08 10.76 -4.78
CA ARG A 740 31.49 10.64 -3.39
C ARG A 740 30.60 9.68 -2.63
N VAL A 741 31.10 9.22 -1.49
CA VAL A 741 30.33 8.37 -0.57
C VAL A 741 29.96 9.20 0.65
N ILE A 742 28.67 9.19 1.00
CA ILE A 742 28.17 9.78 2.24
C ILE A 742 27.85 8.63 3.20
N LEU A 743 28.46 8.64 4.37
CA LEU A 743 28.16 7.70 5.44
C LEU A 743 27.28 8.37 6.49
N VAL A 744 26.15 7.72 6.78
CA VAL A 744 25.29 8.03 7.93
C VAL A 744 25.41 6.88 8.92
N ASP A 745 25.92 7.18 10.12
CA ASP A 745 26.22 6.16 11.11
C ASP A 745 24.96 5.69 11.85
N LYS A 746 24.65 4.39 11.74
CA LYS A 746 23.59 3.72 12.48
C LYS A 746 24.16 2.49 13.18
N PRO A 747 24.75 2.66 14.39
CA PRO A 747 25.45 1.58 15.07
C PRO A 747 24.56 0.38 15.35
N GLY A 748 25.07 -0.81 15.07
CA GLY A 748 24.38 -2.07 15.31
C GLY A 748 23.35 -2.46 14.25
N SER A 749 23.18 -1.66 13.20
CA SER A 749 22.28 -2.03 12.08
C SER A 749 22.67 -3.38 11.47
N PRO A 750 21.72 -4.32 11.32
CA PRO A 750 21.95 -5.61 10.68
C PRO A 750 22.17 -5.47 9.17
N GLN A 751 21.61 -4.42 8.58
CA GLN A 751 21.75 -4.10 7.14
C GLN A 751 22.34 -2.70 6.94
N THR A 752 22.84 -2.49 5.72
CA THR A 752 23.22 -1.18 5.19
C THR A 752 22.26 -0.80 4.08
N THR A 753 21.62 0.37 4.17
CA THR A 753 20.92 0.97 3.04
C THR A 753 21.94 1.66 2.17
N LEU A 754 22.12 1.16 0.95
CA LEU A 754 23.10 1.66 -0.03
C LEU A 754 22.33 2.20 -1.25
N ILE A 755 22.33 3.52 -1.46
CA ILE A 755 21.61 4.15 -2.59
C ILE A 755 22.53 5.16 -3.27
N GLY A 756 22.67 5.05 -4.60
CA GLY A 756 23.28 6.02 -5.47
C GLY A 756 22.28 7.01 -6.02
N PHE A 757 22.61 8.31 -6.04
CA PHE A 757 21.75 9.39 -6.53
C PHE A 757 22.47 10.20 -7.62
N GLY A 758 21.76 10.47 -8.72
CA GLY A 758 22.18 11.33 -9.80
C GLY A 758 21.08 12.28 -10.26
N LEU A 759 21.40 13.14 -11.20
CA LEU A 759 20.37 13.96 -11.86
C LEU A 759 19.55 13.08 -12.81
N GLY A 760 18.25 13.31 -12.84
CA GLY A 760 17.33 12.74 -13.83
C GLY A 760 16.78 13.81 -14.76
N VAL A 761 15.61 13.58 -15.34
CA VAL A 761 15.04 14.37 -16.42
C VAL A 761 13.60 14.77 -16.14
N PRO A 762 13.08 15.81 -16.82
CA PRO A 762 11.69 16.21 -16.69
C PRO A 762 10.73 15.15 -17.28
N ARG A 763 9.51 15.07 -16.72
CA ARG A 763 8.48 14.11 -17.13
C ARG A 763 8.04 14.22 -18.59
N ASN A 764 8.03 15.42 -19.12
CA ASN A 764 7.62 15.69 -20.51
C ASN A 764 8.75 15.49 -21.54
N THR A 765 9.85 14.84 -21.16
CA THR A 765 10.92 14.49 -22.10
C THR A 765 10.40 13.58 -23.22
N PRO A 766 10.80 13.82 -24.49
CA PRO A 766 10.46 12.90 -25.60
C PRO A 766 11.14 11.52 -25.46
N ASP A 767 12.20 11.44 -24.67
CA ASP A 767 12.96 10.19 -24.44
C ASP A 767 12.32 9.30 -23.35
N TYR A 768 11.16 9.72 -22.77
CA TYR A 768 10.48 8.98 -21.70
C TYR A 768 10.32 7.48 -22.00
N PRO A 769 9.86 7.05 -23.22
CA PRO A 769 9.74 5.63 -23.51
C PRO A 769 11.09 4.88 -23.51
N ALA A 770 12.12 5.48 -24.11
CA ALA A 770 13.44 4.86 -24.15
C ALA A 770 14.10 4.76 -22.77
N ILE A 771 13.91 5.77 -21.92
CA ILE A 771 14.39 5.76 -20.52
C ILE A 771 13.65 4.70 -19.71
N THR A 772 12.34 4.56 -19.90
CA THR A 772 11.53 3.58 -19.19
C THR A 772 11.97 2.16 -19.54
N GLU A 773 12.13 1.83 -20.83
CA GLU A 773 12.60 0.50 -21.25
C GLU A 773 14.06 0.24 -20.82
N MET A 774 14.95 1.22 -20.94
CA MET A 774 16.31 1.13 -20.43
C MET A 774 16.35 0.83 -18.93
N ASN A 775 15.54 1.57 -18.15
CA ASN A 775 15.48 1.35 -16.71
C ASN A 775 14.86 0.00 -16.33
N SER A 776 13.86 -0.47 -17.07
CA SER A 776 13.30 -1.82 -16.91
C SER A 776 14.39 -2.91 -17.04
N ILE A 777 15.30 -2.76 -17.98
CA ILE A 777 16.43 -3.66 -18.16
C ILE A 777 17.45 -3.52 -17.03
N LEU A 778 17.73 -2.28 -16.59
CA LEU A 778 18.77 -1.99 -15.60
C LEU A 778 18.37 -2.43 -14.19
N GLY A 779 17.25 -1.96 -13.68
CA GLY A 779 16.83 -2.19 -12.30
C GLY A 779 15.34 -1.94 -12.02
N GLY A 780 14.51 -1.78 -13.06
CA GLY A 780 13.09 -1.50 -12.94
C GLY A 780 12.19 -2.72 -12.81
N LEU A 781 12.65 -3.89 -13.26
CA LEU A 781 11.94 -5.16 -13.18
C LEU A 781 12.60 -6.11 -12.18
N PHE A 782 11.87 -7.11 -11.72
CA PHE A 782 12.45 -8.17 -10.91
C PHE A 782 13.55 -8.93 -11.67
N SER A 783 13.32 -9.19 -12.95
CA SER A 783 14.30 -9.84 -13.86
C SER A 783 15.41 -8.89 -14.38
N SER A 784 15.48 -7.66 -13.85
CA SER A 784 16.49 -6.66 -14.24
C SER A 784 17.91 -7.06 -13.85
N ARG A 785 18.91 -6.49 -14.55
CA ARG A 785 20.33 -6.80 -14.35
C ARG A 785 20.79 -6.62 -12.91
N ILE A 786 20.44 -5.50 -12.26
CA ILE A 786 20.83 -5.20 -10.87
C ILE A 786 20.21 -6.22 -9.90
N ASN A 787 18.92 -6.50 -10.01
CA ASN A 787 18.26 -7.42 -9.10
C ASN A 787 18.75 -8.86 -9.29
N MET A 788 18.89 -9.31 -10.54
CA MET A 788 19.45 -10.65 -10.84
C MET A 788 20.87 -10.83 -10.35
N ASN A 789 21.67 -9.75 -10.31
CA ASN A 789 23.03 -9.80 -9.77
C ASN A 789 23.02 -9.81 -8.23
N LEU A 790 22.42 -8.79 -7.58
CA LEU A 790 22.55 -8.60 -6.14
C LEU A 790 21.72 -9.59 -5.31
N ARG A 791 20.48 -9.86 -5.75
CA ARG A 791 19.57 -10.77 -5.06
C ARG A 791 19.82 -12.22 -5.50
N GLU A 792 19.63 -12.50 -6.78
CA GLU A 792 19.50 -13.87 -7.27
C GLU A 792 20.84 -14.61 -7.38
N LYS A 793 21.89 -13.92 -7.82
CA LYS A 793 23.23 -14.52 -7.95
C LYS A 793 24.02 -14.51 -6.65
N ASN A 794 23.95 -13.41 -5.91
CA ASN A 794 24.84 -13.18 -4.77
C ASN A 794 24.14 -13.31 -3.41
N GLY A 795 22.81 -13.26 -3.31
CA GLY A 795 22.07 -13.34 -2.05
C GLY A 795 22.41 -12.20 -1.06
N PHE A 796 22.77 -11.02 -1.55
CA PHE A 796 23.17 -9.89 -0.72
C PHE A 796 22.00 -9.12 -0.14
N THR A 797 20.84 -9.18 -0.77
CA THR A 797 19.66 -8.38 -0.51
C THR A 797 18.38 -9.15 -0.74
N TYR A 798 17.29 -8.67 -0.17
CA TYR A 798 15.91 -9.07 -0.53
C TYR A 798 15.49 -8.49 -1.88
N GLY A 799 15.96 -7.28 -2.25
CA GLY A 799 15.67 -6.65 -3.54
C GLY A 799 16.61 -5.49 -3.86
N ALA A 800 16.89 -5.31 -5.15
CA ALA A 800 17.71 -4.22 -5.68
C ALA A 800 17.01 -3.56 -6.87
N PHE A 801 17.20 -2.26 -7.02
CA PHE A 801 16.41 -1.45 -7.95
C PHE A 801 17.21 -0.31 -8.59
N SER A 802 16.66 0.22 -9.70
CA SER A 802 16.94 1.57 -10.20
C SER A 802 15.65 2.26 -10.66
N GLY A 803 15.65 3.60 -10.68
CA GLY A 803 14.46 4.35 -11.09
C GLY A 803 14.74 5.83 -11.34
N PHE A 804 13.81 6.46 -12.03
CA PHE A 804 13.76 7.90 -12.24
C PHE A 804 12.51 8.46 -11.55
N ARG A 805 12.67 9.52 -10.78
CA ARG A 805 11.53 10.34 -10.37
C ARG A 805 11.38 11.47 -11.37
N PHE A 806 10.40 11.34 -12.24
CA PHE A 806 10.13 12.35 -13.27
C PHE A 806 9.35 13.52 -12.67
N TYR A 807 10.07 14.59 -12.30
CA TYR A 807 9.46 15.85 -11.90
C TYR A 807 9.30 16.79 -13.10
N ARG A 808 8.62 17.93 -12.91
CA ARG A 808 8.40 18.95 -13.98
C ARG A 808 9.71 19.51 -14.52
N ASP A 809 10.67 19.78 -13.64
CA ASP A 809 11.96 20.41 -13.96
C ASP A 809 13.15 19.46 -13.82
N GLY A 810 12.90 18.15 -13.74
CA GLY A 810 13.91 17.09 -13.66
C GLY A 810 14.17 16.62 -12.25
N GLY A 811 13.64 15.44 -11.94
CA GLY A 811 13.87 14.77 -10.65
C GLY A 811 15.12 13.90 -10.64
N PRO A 812 15.38 13.14 -9.54
CA PRO A 812 16.58 12.31 -9.43
C PRO A 812 16.46 10.99 -10.19
N PHE A 813 17.60 10.52 -10.69
CA PHE A 813 17.86 9.08 -10.87
C PHE A 813 18.35 8.51 -9.54
N PHE A 814 17.94 7.30 -9.18
CA PHE A 814 18.38 6.60 -7.99
C PHE A 814 18.50 5.10 -8.23
N THR A 815 19.42 4.45 -7.54
CA THR A 815 19.67 3.00 -7.66
C THR A 815 20.26 2.46 -6.37
N GLY A 816 19.88 1.26 -5.95
CA GLY A 816 20.45 0.71 -4.71
C GLY A 816 19.72 -0.52 -4.18
N ALA A 817 20.07 -0.85 -2.92
CA ALA A 817 19.51 -1.96 -2.18
C ALA A 817 19.71 -1.78 -0.67
N GLN A 818 18.93 -2.51 0.12
CA GLN A 818 19.28 -2.82 1.52
C GLN A 818 20.02 -4.15 1.54
N VAL A 819 21.26 -4.13 2.00
CA VAL A 819 22.14 -5.31 1.95
C VAL A 819 22.64 -5.68 3.36
N ARG A 820 22.97 -6.95 3.57
CA ARG A 820 23.65 -7.32 4.83
C ARG A 820 24.88 -6.46 5.05
N THR A 821 25.09 -6.06 6.30
CA THR A 821 26.20 -5.17 6.68
C THR A 821 27.58 -5.71 6.27
N ASP A 822 27.80 -7.03 6.39
CA ASP A 822 29.09 -7.68 6.08
C ASP A 822 29.42 -7.74 4.57
N VAL A 823 28.45 -7.54 3.68
CA VAL A 823 28.63 -7.57 2.23
C VAL A 823 28.49 -6.20 1.56
N THR A 824 28.38 -5.12 2.34
CA THR A 824 28.14 -3.76 1.83
C THR A 824 29.12 -3.36 0.71
N ALA A 825 30.40 -3.59 0.88
CA ALA A 825 31.39 -3.24 -0.13
C ALA A 825 31.31 -4.15 -1.38
N ALA A 826 31.00 -5.43 -1.20
CA ALA A 826 30.79 -6.35 -2.31
C ALA A 826 29.56 -5.96 -3.13
N ALA A 827 28.47 -5.64 -2.46
CA ALA A 827 27.23 -5.18 -3.10
C ALA A 827 27.42 -3.86 -3.84
N ALA A 828 28.16 -2.90 -3.25
CA ALA A 828 28.50 -1.65 -3.94
C ALA A 828 29.29 -1.90 -5.23
N ARG A 829 30.27 -2.83 -5.19
CA ARG A 829 31.06 -3.20 -6.38
C ARG A 829 30.19 -3.79 -7.48
N GLU A 830 29.31 -4.74 -7.13
CA GLU A 830 28.41 -5.38 -8.09
C GLU A 830 27.40 -4.38 -8.67
N LEU A 831 26.82 -3.48 -7.84
CA LEU A 831 25.92 -2.41 -8.28
C LEU A 831 26.61 -1.51 -9.34
N PHE A 832 27.83 -1.01 -9.03
CA PHE A 832 28.57 -0.18 -9.99
C PHE A 832 28.98 -0.96 -11.25
N SER A 833 29.29 -2.25 -11.12
CA SER A 833 29.55 -3.11 -12.28
C SER A 833 28.36 -3.16 -13.24
N GLU A 834 27.11 -3.25 -12.74
CA GLU A 834 25.93 -3.25 -13.61
C GLU A 834 25.65 -1.85 -14.21
N LEU A 835 25.91 -0.77 -13.47
CA LEU A 835 25.82 0.59 -14.00
C LEU A 835 26.86 0.86 -15.11
N ASP A 836 28.07 0.32 -15.00
CA ASP A 836 29.07 0.39 -16.07
C ASP A 836 28.70 -0.52 -17.24
N ARG A 837 28.14 -1.69 -16.95
CA ARG A 837 27.77 -2.70 -17.93
C ARG A 837 26.64 -2.27 -18.88
N ILE A 838 25.69 -1.43 -18.43
CA ILE A 838 24.62 -0.94 -19.30
C ILE A 838 25.15 -0.08 -20.46
N HIS A 839 26.37 0.52 -20.30
CA HIS A 839 27.07 1.27 -21.36
C HIS A 839 27.89 0.38 -22.29
N THR A 840 28.50 -0.68 -21.76
CA THR A 840 29.49 -1.49 -22.49
C THR A 840 28.90 -2.78 -23.06
N ASP A 841 27.83 -3.26 -22.46
CA ASP A 841 27.11 -4.48 -22.89
C ASP A 841 25.68 -4.08 -23.29
N PRO A 842 25.44 -3.82 -24.57
CA PRO A 842 24.15 -3.36 -25.06
C PRO A 842 23.01 -4.30 -24.67
N ALA A 843 21.81 -3.75 -24.56
CA ALA A 843 20.61 -4.55 -24.31
C ALA A 843 20.45 -5.63 -25.38
N THR A 844 20.29 -6.87 -24.96
CA THR A 844 19.99 -7.96 -25.86
C THR A 844 18.60 -7.83 -26.48
N SER A 845 18.36 -8.44 -27.63
CA SER A 845 17.02 -8.44 -28.22
C SER A 845 15.96 -9.05 -27.30
N ALA A 846 16.36 -9.99 -26.44
CA ALA A 846 15.46 -10.59 -25.45
C ALA A 846 15.13 -9.64 -24.31
N GLU A 847 16.09 -8.89 -23.77
CA GLU A 847 15.87 -7.89 -22.73
C GLU A 847 15.00 -6.74 -23.26
N LEU A 848 15.29 -6.25 -24.46
CA LEU A 848 14.49 -5.19 -25.07
C LEU A 848 13.05 -5.66 -25.35
N LYS A 849 12.88 -6.87 -25.87
CA LYS A 849 11.55 -7.43 -26.07
C LYS A 849 10.77 -7.54 -24.76
N LEU A 850 11.39 -8.03 -23.70
CA LEU A 850 10.77 -8.15 -22.38
C LEU A 850 10.36 -6.78 -21.83
N ALA A 851 11.25 -5.79 -21.86
CA ALA A 851 10.98 -4.44 -21.38
C ALA A 851 9.82 -3.78 -22.16
N LYS A 852 9.82 -3.92 -23.47
CA LYS A 852 8.78 -3.41 -24.37
C LYS A 852 7.44 -4.11 -24.14
N ASP A 853 7.42 -5.43 -24.13
CA ASP A 853 6.22 -6.23 -23.90
C ASP A 853 5.61 -5.91 -22.54
N ASN A 854 6.44 -5.76 -21.50
CA ASN A 854 5.99 -5.34 -20.18
C ASN A 854 5.36 -3.94 -20.21
N ALA A 855 6.06 -2.93 -20.75
CA ALA A 855 5.58 -1.56 -20.82
C ALA A 855 4.26 -1.41 -21.61
N LEU A 856 4.07 -2.20 -22.67
CA LEU A 856 2.85 -2.16 -23.48
C LEU A 856 1.68 -2.87 -22.83
N ARG A 857 1.92 -4.08 -22.30
CA ARG A 857 0.86 -4.98 -21.85
C ARG A 857 0.40 -4.70 -20.43
N SER A 858 1.22 -4.02 -19.60
CA SER A 858 0.80 -3.60 -18.25
C SER A 858 -0.11 -2.37 -18.24
N LEU A 859 -0.13 -1.57 -19.32
CA LEU A 859 -0.90 -0.32 -19.38
C LEU A 859 -2.40 -0.46 -19.03
N PRO A 860 -3.14 -1.52 -19.42
CA PRO A 860 -4.53 -1.66 -19.00
C PRO A 860 -4.71 -1.68 -17.47
N GLY A 861 -3.76 -2.26 -16.75
CA GLY A 861 -3.79 -2.31 -15.28
C GLY A 861 -3.74 -0.94 -14.61
N ASP A 862 -3.13 0.07 -15.26
CA ASP A 862 -3.08 1.44 -14.76
C ASP A 862 -4.48 2.11 -14.74
N PHE A 863 -5.44 1.56 -15.49
CA PHE A 863 -6.82 2.07 -15.60
C PHE A 863 -7.84 1.20 -14.85
N GLU A 864 -7.40 0.33 -13.96
CA GLU A 864 -8.27 -0.63 -13.28
C GLU A 864 -9.19 0.03 -12.24
N THR A 865 -8.80 1.16 -11.66
CA THR A 865 -9.57 1.84 -10.62
C THR A 865 -9.82 3.31 -10.96
N VAL A 866 -10.97 3.84 -10.55
CA VAL A 866 -11.28 5.28 -10.71
C VAL A 866 -10.26 6.18 -9.97
N GLY A 867 -9.60 5.65 -8.95
CA GLY A 867 -8.51 6.32 -8.24
C GLY A 867 -7.24 6.43 -9.08
N SER A 868 -6.85 5.34 -9.77
CA SER A 868 -5.74 5.33 -10.71
C SER A 868 -6.00 6.26 -11.90
N GLU A 869 -7.21 6.19 -12.48
CA GLU A 869 -7.62 7.07 -13.58
C GLU A 869 -7.51 8.54 -13.21
N THR A 870 -7.99 8.95 -12.01
CA THR A 870 -7.81 10.34 -11.55
C THR A 870 -6.34 10.72 -11.40
N GLY A 871 -5.47 9.78 -11.00
CA GLY A 871 -4.02 9.98 -10.93
C GLY A 871 -3.38 10.21 -12.30
N LEU A 872 -3.70 9.37 -13.29
CA LEU A 872 -3.20 9.50 -14.66
C LEU A 872 -3.65 10.81 -15.34
N MET A 873 -4.90 11.22 -15.09
CA MET A 873 -5.40 12.51 -15.59
C MET A 873 -4.74 13.70 -14.89
N ALA A 874 -4.36 13.55 -13.61
CA ALA A 874 -3.56 14.54 -12.91
C ALA A 874 -2.19 14.71 -13.56
N ASP A 875 -1.55 13.64 -14.03
CA ASP A 875 -0.27 13.71 -14.75
C ASP A 875 -0.41 14.49 -16.07
N ILE A 876 -1.51 14.29 -16.82
CA ILE A 876 -1.79 15.09 -18.03
C ILE A 876 -1.78 16.58 -17.69
N PHE A 877 -2.45 16.98 -16.62
CA PHE A 877 -2.55 18.39 -16.20
C PHE A 877 -1.20 18.91 -15.67
N VAL A 878 -0.59 18.20 -14.73
CA VAL A 878 0.62 18.65 -14.01
C VAL A 878 1.82 18.76 -14.95
N TYR A 879 2.00 17.80 -15.85
CA TYR A 879 3.14 17.76 -16.77
C TYR A 879 2.86 18.37 -18.13
N GLY A 880 1.63 18.88 -18.35
CA GLY A 880 1.25 19.52 -19.62
C GLY A 880 1.22 18.54 -20.79
N LEU A 881 0.86 17.28 -20.56
CA LEU A 881 0.78 16.25 -21.57
C LEU A 881 -0.49 16.43 -22.43
N PRO A 882 -0.50 15.95 -23.69
CA PRO A 882 -1.71 15.95 -24.51
C PRO A 882 -2.83 15.10 -23.87
N ASN A 883 -4.11 15.46 -24.08
CA ASN A 883 -5.23 14.68 -23.55
C ASN A 883 -5.27 13.23 -24.07
N ASP A 884 -4.72 12.97 -25.25
CA ASP A 884 -4.60 11.65 -25.88
C ASP A 884 -3.23 10.98 -25.60
N TYR A 885 -2.50 11.45 -24.60
CA TYR A 885 -1.15 10.96 -24.28
C TYR A 885 -1.12 9.45 -24.10
N PHE A 886 -1.99 8.92 -23.23
CA PHE A 886 -2.02 7.48 -22.93
C PHE A 886 -2.48 6.64 -24.13
N GLN A 887 -3.32 7.19 -25.02
CA GLN A 887 -3.69 6.49 -26.27
C GLN A 887 -2.53 6.39 -27.26
N LYS A 888 -1.58 7.35 -27.21
CA LYS A 888 -0.38 7.38 -28.08
C LYS A 888 0.83 6.67 -27.48
N LEU A 889 0.84 6.50 -26.17
CA LEU A 889 1.97 5.93 -25.43
C LEU A 889 2.34 4.51 -25.92
N PRO A 890 1.39 3.59 -26.23
CA PRO A 890 1.72 2.28 -26.77
C PRO A 890 2.56 2.37 -28.04
N ALA A 891 2.18 3.22 -28.99
CA ALA A 891 2.94 3.40 -30.23
C ALA A 891 4.34 4.01 -29.98
N ALA A 892 4.49 4.83 -28.97
CA ALA A 892 5.78 5.39 -28.57
C ALA A 892 6.73 4.31 -27.98
N PHE A 893 6.22 3.42 -27.15
CA PHE A 893 6.98 2.26 -26.65
C PHE A 893 7.35 1.31 -27.80
N GLU A 894 6.41 0.98 -28.68
CA GLU A 894 6.67 0.09 -29.82
C GLU A 894 7.80 0.63 -30.71
N ALA A 895 7.92 1.95 -30.86
CA ALA A 895 8.91 2.61 -31.69
C ALA A 895 10.33 2.64 -31.09
N VAL A 896 10.52 2.27 -29.82
CA VAL A 896 11.85 2.29 -29.17
C VAL A 896 12.76 1.24 -29.84
N THR A 897 13.98 1.65 -30.18
CA THR A 897 14.98 0.77 -30.82
C THR A 897 16.14 0.44 -29.84
N PRO A 898 16.93 -0.61 -30.10
CA PRO A 898 18.14 -0.88 -29.29
C PRO A 898 19.08 0.31 -29.18
N GLU A 899 19.22 1.09 -30.27
CA GLU A 899 20.05 2.30 -30.30
C GLU A 899 19.49 3.41 -29.40
N ALA A 900 18.15 3.54 -29.32
CA ALA A 900 17.49 4.50 -28.43
C ALA A 900 17.72 4.13 -26.96
N VAL A 901 17.64 2.84 -26.60
CA VAL A 901 17.94 2.34 -25.26
C VAL A 901 19.41 2.57 -24.91
N ALA A 902 20.34 2.24 -25.82
CA ALA A 902 21.77 2.48 -25.62
C ALA A 902 22.09 3.99 -25.45
N LYS A 903 21.42 4.83 -26.24
CA LYS A 903 21.55 6.29 -26.13
C LYS A 903 21.01 6.78 -24.80
N ALA A 904 19.84 6.28 -24.34
CA ALA A 904 19.26 6.63 -23.04
C ALA A 904 20.20 6.26 -21.89
N ALA A 905 20.85 5.09 -21.95
CA ALA A 905 21.85 4.70 -20.98
C ALA A 905 23.04 5.69 -20.98
N GLN A 906 23.57 6.06 -22.16
CA GLN A 906 24.70 7.00 -22.26
C GLN A 906 24.36 8.41 -21.78
N ASP A 907 23.16 8.89 -22.09
CA ASP A 907 22.74 10.27 -21.81
C ASP A 907 22.28 10.45 -20.36
N TYR A 908 21.80 9.38 -19.67
CA TYR A 908 21.09 9.52 -18.39
C TYR A 908 21.66 8.66 -17.25
N ILE A 909 22.49 7.67 -17.51
CA ILE A 909 23.16 6.89 -16.47
C ILE A 909 24.63 7.33 -16.39
N HIS A 910 25.02 7.96 -15.30
CA HIS A 910 26.36 8.50 -15.12
C HIS A 910 27.04 7.95 -13.84
N PRO A 911 27.62 6.74 -13.86
CA PRO A 911 28.18 6.10 -12.67
C PRO A 911 29.24 6.94 -11.96
N HIS A 912 29.97 7.77 -12.71
CA HIS A 912 31.00 8.63 -12.16
C HIS A 912 30.46 9.94 -11.53
N ASN A 913 29.16 10.19 -11.67
CA ASN A 913 28.48 11.39 -11.18
C ASN A 913 27.40 11.06 -10.14
N LEU A 914 27.53 9.93 -9.45
CA LEU A 914 26.58 9.51 -8.41
C LEU A 914 27.09 9.90 -7.03
N VAL A 915 26.20 10.43 -6.20
CA VAL A 915 26.39 10.52 -4.76
C VAL A 915 25.89 9.20 -4.16
N VAL A 916 26.79 8.46 -3.53
CA VAL A 916 26.45 7.17 -2.88
C VAL A 916 26.18 7.43 -1.41
N VAL A 917 25.00 7.11 -0.94
CA VAL A 917 24.64 7.21 0.49
C VAL A 917 24.59 5.80 1.06
N ALA A 918 25.35 5.60 2.15
CA ALA A 918 25.36 4.36 2.92
C ALA A 918 24.94 4.66 4.37
N VAL A 919 23.75 4.17 4.75
CA VAL A 919 23.21 4.28 6.12
C VAL A 919 23.37 2.92 6.78
N GLY A 920 24.23 2.82 7.82
CA GLY A 920 24.53 1.55 8.47
C GLY A 920 25.59 1.67 9.56
N ASP A 921 26.03 0.52 10.10
CA ASP A 921 27.07 0.47 11.13
C ASP A 921 28.43 0.88 10.57
N ARG A 922 28.73 2.15 10.74
CA ARG A 922 29.96 2.77 10.21
C ARG A 922 31.22 2.00 10.58
N ALA A 923 31.33 1.53 11.82
CA ALA A 923 32.50 0.83 12.30
C ALA A 923 32.78 -0.44 11.49
N LYS A 924 31.76 -1.09 10.99
CA LYS A 924 31.85 -2.30 10.18
C LYS A 924 32.05 -2.02 8.69
N ILE A 925 31.37 -0.99 8.12
CA ILE A 925 31.30 -0.82 6.65
C ILE A 925 32.38 0.13 6.11
N GLN A 926 32.79 1.18 6.87
CA GLN A 926 33.69 2.20 6.36
C GLN A 926 35.06 1.64 5.88
N PRO A 927 35.77 0.72 6.61
CA PRO A 927 37.08 0.24 6.20
C PRO A 927 37.10 -0.48 4.84
N ASP A 928 35.98 -1.14 4.47
CA ASP A 928 35.88 -1.86 3.21
C ASP A 928 35.37 -0.96 2.08
N LEU A 929 34.50 0.01 2.38
CA LEU A 929 34.08 1.02 1.40
C LEU A 929 35.26 1.91 0.97
N GLU A 930 36.18 2.27 1.88
CA GLU A 930 37.39 3.02 1.55
C GLU A 930 38.27 2.31 0.50
N LYS A 931 38.37 0.98 0.55
CA LYS A 931 39.13 0.17 -0.40
C LYS A 931 38.55 0.17 -1.82
N LEU A 932 37.29 0.49 -1.99
CA LEU A 932 36.62 0.55 -3.31
C LEU A 932 36.99 1.79 -4.13
N ASN A 933 37.55 2.83 -3.50
CA ASN A 933 37.93 4.09 -4.16
C ASN A 933 36.78 4.73 -4.97
N LEU A 934 35.54 4.67 -4.44
CA LEU A 934 34.34 5.27 -5.07
C LEU A 934 34.32 6.81 -4.98
N GLY A 935 35.36 7.42 -4.40
CA GLY A 935 35.49 8.86 -4.16
C GLY A 935 35.71 9.20 -2.70
N PRO A 936 35.76 10.47 -2.34
CA PRO A 936 35.94 10.89 -0.95
C PRO A 936 34.74 10.45 -0.09
N ILE A 937 35.04 10.08 1.17
CA ILE A 937 34.00 9.71 2.14
C ILE A 937 33.72 10.91 3.06
N GLU A 938 32.45 11.31 3.06
CA GLU A 938 31.87 12.35 3.94
C GLU A 938 31.05 11.71 5.04
N LEU A 939 31.20 12.17 6.29
CA LEU A 939 30.29 11.77 7.37
C LEU A 939 29.19 12.81 7.54
N ARG A 940 27.95 12.37 7.47
CA ARG A 940 26.77 13.21 7.68
C ARG A 940 25.82 12.57 8.67
N ASP A 941 25.02 13.41 9.32
CA ASP A 941 23.90 12.94 10.13
C ASP A 941 22.68 12.60 9.25
N GLU A 942 21.60 12.15 9.89
CA GLU A 942 20.36 11.78 9.22
C GLU A 942 19.64 12.97 8.56
N SER A 943 19.99 14.20 8.89
CA SER A 943 19.50 15.44 8.25
C SER A 943 20.32 15.83 7.02
N GLY A 944 21.47 15.19 6.82
CA GLY A 944 22.41 15.47 5.74
C GLY A 944 23.45 16.55 6.09
N ASP A 945 23.55 16.96 7.33
CA ASP A 945 24.53 17.92 7.80
C ASP A 945 25.88 17.23 8.08
N LEU A 946 26.97 17.93 7.79
CA LEU A 946 28.32 17.42 8.05
C LEU A 946 28.57 17.17 9.55
N VAL A 947 28.88 15.96 9.90
CA VAL A 947 29.32 15.64 11.26
C VAL A 947 30.76 16.19 11.45
N LYS A 948 30.93 17.10 12.41
CA LYS A 948 32.25 17.59 12.77
C LYS A 948 33.09 16.43 13.33
N LYS A 949 34.32 16.24 12.79
CA LYS A 949 35.26 15.20 13.24
C LYS A 949 35.67 15.38 14.69
#